data_c8c94701c5bfe59d0799d6534b23e576
#
_entry.id   c8c94701c5bfe59d0799d6534b23e576
#
_cell.length_a   1.000
_cell.length_b   1.000
_cell.length_c   1.000
_cell.angle_alpha   90.00
_cell.angle_beta   90.00
_cell.angle_gamma   90.00
#
_symmetry.space_group_name_H-M   'P 1'
#
loop_
_entity.id
_entity.type
_entity.pdbx_description
1 polymer ?
#
loop_
_entity_poly.entity_id
_entity_poly.type
_entity_poly.pdbx_seq_one_letter_code
_entity_poly.pdbx_strand_id
1 'polypeptide(L)'
;MMETTDTPPRLKAAILIVSDTASKDPASDKTANALAPILAAEGKWETPAIKIVPDNVFQIQQAVCDWTDGSNWYNLVLLSGGTGFAVRDNTPEAVSPLIHRHAPGLVHGMIAASLKVTPFAMMARPVAGVRDKSLIITLPGSPKGAMENLDAVVKLLPHACLQSAGGSSRTMHAGGMKKLEAEAGLSSASEQRQPQQQQQHSHDHHHHHHHHGHGQGHGHVGPKAHTSPADRPQSNDPSAGPNQRYRSSPYPMLSVEEALRQISEHTPEPIVIEAPVNPSVVGSVIAEDVFAAEAVPAYKASIVDGYAVIASDSPTGPSTKGVFPVASVTHANVGGGLQPLQPGTIARITTGAPLPPNANAVVMVEDTVLASSTPDGTEEATVEILTGDIRPGENVREPGSDVSLGSKILARGDVISPVGGEIGLLAATGNRTVKVFKKPRVGVLSTGDELVEHDDPRTLTGGQIRDSNRPSLLSCLQSWGFPTVDLGIARDTPAGEIEHALRDSLRGVGRASSIVDVIVTTGGVSMGELDLLKPTIERSLGGTIHFGRVSMKPGKPTTFATIPFKEAATSATEGTQQERQSKLIFSLPGNPASALVTLNLFVLPSLHNLSGLGESSQALASKPWMAPQLGLPRVAVVLTHHFPLDPKRTEYHRAIVTASRSDGRLYATSTGLGGTGQRSSRVGSLASANALVVLRPGRGVGIKGEIVEALMMGPVHACDTRLIC
;
A
#
# COMPACT_ATOMS: atom_id res chain seq x y z
N MET A 1 -22.50 -28.80 -53.11
CA MET A 1 -22.52 -29.14 -51.69
C MET A 1 -21.09 -29.48 -51.31
N MET A 2 -20.36 -28.54 -50.73
CA MET A 2 -19.07 -28.79 -50.10
C MET A 2 -19.33 -28.88 -48.61
N GLU A 3 -19.14 -30.05 -48.03
CA GLU A 3 -19.13 -30.27 -46.59
C GLU A 3 -17.90 -29.57 -46.02
N THR A 4 -18.09 -28.44 -45.34
CA THR A 4 -17.08 -27.82 -44.51
C THR A 4 -17.03 -28.61 -43.19
N THR A 5 -16.05 -29.48 -43.05
CA THR A 5 -15.69 -30.10 -41.77
C THR A 5 -15.14 -29.00 -40.87
N ASP A 6 -16.02 -28.47 -40.03
CA ASP A 6 -15.68 -27.43 -39.01
C ASP A 6 -14.98 -28.10 -37.83
N THR A 7 -13.71 -28.50 -38.02
CA THR A 7 -12.85 -28.97 -36.93
C THR A 7 -12.38 -27.73 -36.18
N PRO A 8 -12.65 -27.60 -34.85
CA PRO A 8 -12.19 -26.44 -34.12
C PRO A 8 -10.66 -26.29 -34.19
N PRO A 9 -10.13 -25.09 -34.29
CA PRO A 9 -8.68 -24.87 -34.42
C PRO A 9 -7.95 -25.48 -33.23
N ARG A 10 -6.87 -26.23 -33.48
CA ARG A 10 -6.03 -26.83 -32.47
C ARG A 10 -5.29 -25.75 -31.68
N LEU A 11 -5.04 -26.00 -30.39
CA LEU A 11 -4.33 -25.11 -29.49
C LEU A 11 -2.81 -25.31 -29.63
N LYS A 12 -2.05 -24.23 -29.54
CA LYS A 12 -0.58 -24.25 -29.58
C LYS A 12 -0.02 -24.53 -28.21
N ALA A 13 0.88 -25.51 -28.09
CA ALA A 13 1.61 -25.83 -26.88
C ALA A 13 3.11 -25.71 -27.08
N ALA A 14 3.84 -25.36 -26.01
CA ALA A 14 5.31 -25.35 -25.98
C ALA A 14 5.81 -26.06 -24.70
N ILE A 15 6.95 -26.75 -24.82
CA ILE A 15 7.62 -27.45 -23.73
C ILE A 15 9.04 -26.90 -23.56
N LEU A 16 9.32 -26.31 -22.41
CA LEU A 16 10.63 -25.83 -22.00
C LEU A 16 11.27 -26.80 -21.00
N ILE A 17 12.37 -27.39 -21.39
CA ILE A 17 13.18 -28.22 -20.49
C ILE A 17 14.22 -27.32 -19.82
N VAL A 18 14.19 -27.30 -18.50
CA VAL A 18 15.13 -26.55 -17.67
C VAL A 18 16.11 -27.53 -17.05
N SER A 19 17.33 -27.59 -17.60
CA SER A 19 18.36 -28.54 -17.16
C SER A 19 19.74 -28.13 -17.65
N ASP A 20 20.69 -27.97 -16.73
CA ASP A 20 22.11 -27.76 -17.06
C ASP A 20 22.76 -28.92 -17.85
N THR A 21 22.32 -30.14 -17.63
CA THR A 21 22.80 -31.33 -18.31
C THR A 21 22.24 -31.37 -19.73
N ALA A 22 20.92 -31.25 -19.87
CA ALA A 22 20.28 -31.32 -21.17
C ALA A 22 20.63 -30.11 -22.06
N SER A 23 20.95 -28.96 -21.49
CA SER A 23 21.43 -27.79 -22.28
C SER A 23 22.79 -28.00 -22.94
N LYS A 24 23.63 -28.87 -22.36
CA LYS A 24 24.95 -29.26 -22.93
C LYS A 24 24.86 -30.46 -23.86
N ASP A 25 24.01 -31.40 -23.53
CA ASP A 25 23.74 -32.60 -24.32
C ASP A 25 22.23 -32.83 -24.47
N PRO A 26 21.61 -32.30 -25.53
CA PRO A 26 20.16 -32.45 -25.78
C PRO A 26 19.67 -33.89 -25.86
N ALA A 27 20.55 -34.85 -26.22
CA ALA A 27 20.21 -36.27 -26.28
C ALA A 27 19.97 -36.91 -24.90
N SER A 28 20.43 -36.25 -23.83
CA SER A 28 20.20 -36.67 -22.45
C SER A 28 18.78 -36.39 -21.95
N ASP A 29 17.98 -35.51 -22.64
CA ASP A 29 16.59 -35.22 -22.24
C ASP A 29 15.66 -36.36 -22.65
N LYS A 30 14.94 -36.86 -21.66
CA LYS A 30 13.89 -37.88 -21.83
C LYS A 30 12.49 -37.31 -21.54
N THR A 31 12.41 -36.09 -21.00
CA THR A 31 11.18 -35.53 -20.48
C THR A 31 10.32 -34.91 -21.57
N ALA A 32 10.88 -34.22 -22.54
CA ALA A 32 10.11 -33.68 -23.66
C ALA A 32 9.45 -34.83 -24.48
N ASN A 33 10.21 -35.91 -24.70
CA ASN A 33 9.72 -37.10 -25.41
C ASN A 33 8.64 -37.86 -24.60
N ALA A 34 8.56 -37.69 -23.30
CA ALA A 34 7.53 -38.27 -22.45
C ALA A 34 6.25 -37.40 -22.41
N LEU A 35 6.37 -36.07 -22.44
CA LEU A 35 5.25 -35.13 -22.34
C LEU A 35 4.50 -34.93 -23.67
N ALA A 36 5.19 -34.89 -24.80
CA ALA A 36 4.61 -34.63 -26.11
C ALA A 36 3.52 -35.65 -26.50
N PRO A 37 3.67 -36.97 -26.26
CA PRO A 37 2.61 -37.96 -26.55
C PRO A 37 1.34 -37.74 -25.72
N ILE A 38 1.43 -37.26 -24.47
CA ILE A 38 0.28 -37.01 -23.60
C ILE A 38 -0.58 -35.89 -24.21
N LEU A 39 0.04 -34.80 -24.67
CA LEU A 39 -0.66 -33.72 -25.36
C LEU A 39 -1.28 -34.23 -26.71
N ALA A 40 -0.53 -35.04 -27.44
CA ALA A 40 -1.02 -35.59 -28.73
C ALA A 40 -2.24 -36.50 -28.54
N ALA A 41 -2.27 -37.29 -27.47
CA ALA A 41 -3.40 -38.21 -27.19
C ALA A 41 -4.72 -37.45 -26.92
N GLU A 42 -4.70 -36.20 -26.43
CA GLU A 42 -5.90 -35.39 -26.26
C GLU A 42 -6.50 -34.88 -27.59
N GLY A 43 -5.78 -34.93 -28.69
CA GLY A 43 -6.27 -34.57 -30.06
C GLY A 43 -6.59 -33.08 -30.25
N LYS A 44 -6.43 -32.26 -29.20
CA LYS A 44 -6.79 -30.82 -29.17
C LYS A 44 -5.58 -29.90 -29.36
N TRP A 45 -4.37 -30.43 -29.39
CA TRP A 45 -3.11 -29.70 -29.45
C TRP A 45 -2.40 -29.87 -30.80
N GLU A 46 -1.69 -28.81 -31.24
CA GLU A 46 -0.66 -28.91 -32.26
C GLU A 46 0.56 -29.63 -31.69
N THR A 47 1.46 -30.10 -32.57
CA THR A 47 2.75 -30.65 -32.15
C THR A 47 3.50 -29.59 -31.32
N PRO A 48 3.86 -29.88 -30.08
CA PRO A 48 4.45 -28.85 -29.20
C PRO A 48 5.84 -28.42 -29.69
N ALA A 49 6.12 -27.11 -29.60
CA ALA A 49 7.47 -26.60 -29.75
C ALA A 49 8.31 -26.99 -28.53
N ILE A 50 9.54 -27.43 -28.74
CA ILE A 50 10.46 -27.87 -27.67
C ILE A 50 11.68 -26.96 -27.65
N LYS A 51 12.07 -26.45 -26.47
CA LYS A 51 13.30 -25.68 -26.23
C LYS A 51 13.97 -26.19 -24.94
N ILE A 52 15.28 -26.22 -24.91
CA ILE A 52 16.07 -26.62 -23.75
C ILE A 52 16.91 -25.42 -23.32
N VAL A 53 16.89 -25.09 -22.01
CA VAL A 53 17.66 -24.01 -21.41
C VAL A 53 18.37 -24.51 -20.14
N PRO A 54 19.50 -23.93 -19.73
CA PRO A 54 20.12 -24.23 -18.44
C PRO A 54 19.28 -23.70 -17.27
N ASP A 55 19.59 -24.12 -16.04
CA ASP A 55 18.97 -23.63 -14.79
C ASP A 55 19.40 -22.17 -14.50
N ASN A 56 19.04 -21.25 -15.38
CA ASN A 56 19.35 -19.83 -15.31
C ASN A 56 18.07 -18.99 -15.42
N VAL A 57 17.79 -18.18 -14.39
CA VAL A 57 16.57 -17.37 -14.27
C VAL A 57 16.32 -16.51 -15.50
N PHE A 58 17.33 -15.81 -16.01
CA PHE A 58 17.18 -14.92 -17.16
C PHE A 58 16.81 -15.66 -18.44
N GLN A 59 17.47 -16.81 -18.72
CA GLN A 59 17.21 -17.61 -19.92
C GLN A 59 15.84 -18.30 -19.87
N ILE A 60 15.41 -18.73 -18.67
CA ILE A 60 14.04 -19.24 -18.46
C ILE A 60 13.01 -18.14 -18.73
N GLN A 61 13.20 -16.96 -18.14
CA GLN A 61 12.29 -15.82 -18.33
C GLN A 61 12.23 -15.39 -19.80
N GLN A 62 13.36 -15.28 -20.46
CA GLN A 62 13.41 -14.93 -21.88
C GLN A 62 12.64 -15.93 -22.73
N ALA A 63 12.86 -17.24 -22.53
CA ALA A 63 12.15 -18.28 -23.31
C ALA A 63 10.63 -18.25 -23.07
N VAL A 64 10.19 -17.99 -21.84
CA VAL A 64 8.77 -17.85 -21.52
C VAL A 64 8.19 -16.61 -22.18
N CYS A 65 8.85 -15.45 -22.10
CA CYS A 65 8.40 -14.21 -22.74
C CYS A 65 8.35 -14.34 -24.27
N ASP A 66 9.35 -14.99 -24.91
CA ASP A 66 9.36 -15.26 -26.34
C ASP A 66 8.11 -16.02 -26.80
N TRP A 67 7.57 -16.89 -25.94
CA TRP A 67 6.42 -17.74 -26.25
C TRP A 67 5.07 -17.18 -25.78
N THR A 68 5.06 -16.20 -24.92
CA THR A 68 3.81 -15.66 -24.36
C THR A 68 3.49 -14.26 -24.87
N ASP A 69 4.50 -13.50 -25.31
CA ASP A 69 4.36 -12.11 -25.70
C ASP A 69 4.27 -11.98 -27.25
N GLY A 70 3.62 -10.95 -27.73
CA GLY A 70 3.50 -10.69 -29.17
C GLY A 70 2.34 -11.39 -29.88
N SER A 71 2.39 -11.43 -31.23
CA SER A 71 1.28 -11.90 -32.08
C SER A 71 1.23 -13.42 -32.28
N ASN A 72 2.33 -14.12 -32.07
CA ASN A 72 2.44 -15.58 -32.29
C ASN A 72 2.62 -16.37 -30.98
N TRP A 73 1.82 -16.03 -29.97
CA TRP A 73 1.87 -16.63 -28.66
C TRP A 73 1.35 -18.09 -28.63
N TYR A 74 1.77 -18.84 -27.61
CA TYR A 74 1.34 -20.22 -27.34
C TYR A 74 0.23 -20.21 -26.28
N ASN A 75 -0.80 -21.07 -26.45
CA ASN A 75 -1.89 -21.21 -25.49
C ASN A 75 -1.42 -21.82 -24.18
N LEU A 76 -0.47 -22.77 -24.27
CA LEU A 76 0.09 -23.50 -23.12
C LEU A 76 1.62 -23.53 -23.20
N VAL A 77 2.27 -23.17 -22.09
CA VAL A 77 3.72 -23.29 -21.89
C VAL A 77 3.97 -24.21 -20.70
N LEU A 78 4.53 -25.38 -20.95
CA LEU A 78 4.93 -26.33 -19.93
C LEU A 78 6.43 -26.20 -19.69
N LEU A 79 6.84 -26.03 -18.44
CA LEU A 79 8.25 -26.05 -18.06
C LEU A 79 8.51 -27.32 -17.23
N SER A 80 9.59 -28.02 -17.50
CA SER A 80 10.00 -29.20 -16.70
C SER A 80 11.43 -29.09 -16.25
N GLY A 81 11.67 -29.25 -14.95
CA GLY A 81 12.96 -29.16 -14.27
C GLY A 81 13.09 -27.94 -13.35
N GLY A 82 14.09 -27.98 -12.47
CA GLY A 82 14.41 -26.90 -11.55
C GLY A 82 13.33 -26.52 -10.55
N THR A 83 12.45 -27.46 -10.16
CA THR A 83 11.31 -27.21 -9.25
C THR A 83 11.48 -27.76 -7.83
N GLY A 84 12.64 -28.33 -7.49
CA GLY A 84 12.94 -28.86 -6.16
C GLY A 84 13.53 -27.82 -5.20
N PHE A 85 14.27 -28.28 -4.19
CA PHE A 85 14.88 -27.46 -3.14
C PHE A 85 16.40 -27.27 -3.29
N ALA A 86 17.02 -27.77 -4.37
CA ALA A 86 18.44 -27.56 -4.58
C ALA A 86 18.71 -26.07 -4.90
N VAL A 87 19.92 -25.59 -4.56
CA VAL A 87 20.32 -24.17 -4.78
C VAL A 87 20.16 -23.73 -6.24
N ARG A 88 20.21 -24.68 -7.18
CA ARG A 88 20.04 -24.42 -8.61
C ARG A 88 18.61 -24.61 -9.13
N ASP A 89 17.69 -25.06 -8.31
CA ASP A 89 16.28 -25.20 -8.69
C ASP A 89 15.61 -23.82 -8.66
N ASN A 90 15.75 -23.06 -9.72
CA ASN A 90 15.28 -21.66 -9.82
C ASN A 90 14.07 -21.47 -10.75
N THR A 91 13.47 -22.53 -11.26
CA THR A 91 12.30 -22.43 -12.15
C THR A 91 11.11 -21.73 -11.50
N PRO A 92 10.72 -21.99 -10.24
CA PRO A 92 9.65 -21.25 -9.58
C PRO A 92 9.95 -19.76 -9.44
N GLU A 93 11.18 -19.40 -9.09
CA GLU A 93 11.64 -18.01 -8.94
C GLU A 93 11.71 -17.28 -10.29
N ALA A 94 12.03 -17.99 -11.37
CA ALA A 94 12.01 -17.43 -12.72
C ALA A 94 10.59 -17.17 -13.22
N VAL A 95 9.65 -18.09 -12.96
CA VAL A 95 8.31 -18.08 -13.56
C VAL A 95 7.30 -17.26 -12.73
N SER A 96 7.35 -17.31 -11.39
CA SER A 96 6.38 -16.61 -10.53
C SER A 96 6.24 -15.11 -10.83
N PRO A 97 7.31 -14.34 -11.06
CA PRO A 97 7.21 -12.92 -11.39
C PRO A 97 6.57 -12.64 -12.75
N LEU A 98 6.54 -13.62 -13.66
CA LEU A 98 5.97 -13.49 -15.00
C LEU A 98 4.46 -13.73 -15.03
N ILE A 99 3.90 -14.34 -14.01
CA ILE A 99 2.47 -14.71 -13.95
C ILE A 99 1.63 -13.51 -13.52
N HIS A 100 0.68 -13.12 -14.35
CA HIS A 100 -0.30 -12.06 -14.05
C HIS A 100 -1.47 -12.55 -13.19
N ARG A 101 -1.88 -13.83 -13.33
CA ARG A 101 -2.98 -14.45 -12.60
C ARG A 101 -2.59 -15.86 -12.20
N HIS A 102 -2.34 -16.11 -10.93
CA HIS A 102 -1.98 -17.45 -10.43
C HIS A 102 -3.14 -18.44 -10.51
N ALA A 103 -2.83 -19.72 -10.79
CA ALA A 103 -3.76 -20.83 -10.86
C ALA A 103 -3.49 -21.89 -9.78
N PRO A 104 -3.70 -21.59 -8.48
CA PRO A 104 -3.36 -22.49 -7.38
C PRO A 104 -4.14 -23.81 -7.42
N GLY A 105 -5.31 -23.84 -8.05
CA GLY A 105 -6.09 -25.07 -8.23
C GLY A 105 -5.37 -26.11 -9.10
N LEU A 106 -4.65 -25.69 -10.16
CA LEU A 106 -3.85 -26.60 -10.99
C LEU A 106 -2.66 -27.14 -10.19
N VAL A 107 -1.97 -26.27 -9.44
CA VAL A 107 -0.86 -26.67 -8.54
C VAL A 107 -1.35 -27.69 -7.52
N HIS A 108 -2.49 -27.45 -6.88
CA HIS A 108 -3.08 -28.40 -5.92
C HIS A 108 -3.40 -29.75 -6.57
N GLY A 109 -4.00 -29.74 -7.76
CA GLY A 109 -4.34 -30.97 -8.49
C GLY A 109 -3.11 -31.82 -8.80
N MET A 110 -2.02 -31.19 -9.26
CA MET A 110 -0.74 -31.85 -9.55
C MET A 110 -0.09 -32.44 -8.29
N ILE A 111 0.01 -31.66 -7.23
CA ILE A 111 0.60 -32.11 -5.95
C ILE A 111 -0.24 -33.24 -5.34
N ALA A 112 -1.56 -33.11 -5.33
CA ALA A 112 -2.46 -34.13 -4.80
C ALA A 112 -2.36 -35.47 -5.55
N ALA A 113 -2.16 -35.43 -6.87
CA ALA A 113 -1.90 -36.62 -7.67
C ALA A 113 -0.56 -37.28 -7.33
N SER A 114 0.49 -36.50 -7.25
CA SER A 114 1.84 -36.99 -6.92
C SER A 114 1.95 -37.53 -5.48
N LEU A 115 1.24 -36.93 -4.50
CA LEU A 115 1.20 -37.41 -3.12
C LEU A 115 0.57 -38.79 -2.97
N LYS A 116 -0.28 -39.24 -3.91
CA LYS A 116 -0.79 -40.61 -3.95
C LYS A 116 0.29 -41.60 -4.37
N VAL A 117 1.35 -41.15 -5.04
CA VAL A 117 2.44 -42.00 -5.54
C VAL A 117 3.62 -41.97 -4.57
N THR A 118 3.99 -40.80 -4.05
CA THR A 118 5.14 -40.64 -3.14
C THR A 118 4.99 -39.45 -2.20
N PRO A 119 5.34 -39.59 -0.91
CA PRO A 119 5.42 -38.46 0.02
C PRO A 119 6.46 -37.39 -0.38
N PHE A 120 7.48 -37.75 -1.17
CA PHE A 120 8.47 -36.81 -1.67
C PHE A 120 7.91 -35.72 -2.60
N ALA A 121 6.68 -35.87 -3.09
CA ALA A 121 5.96 -34.83 -3.80
C ALA A 121 5.82 -33.52 -2.99
N MET A 122 5.88 -33.56 -1.66
CA MET A 122 5.92 -32.39 -0.78
C MET A 122 7.15 -31.50 -1.00
N MET A 123 8.20 -32.05 -1.62
CA MET A 123 9.44 -31.33 -1.90
C MET A 123 9.43 -30.67 -3.30
N ALA A 124 8.34 -30.70 -4.02
CA ALA A 124 8.18 -29.98 -5.28
C ALA A 124 7.54 -28.60 -5.04
N ARG A 125 8.00 -27.59 -5.78
CA ARG A 125 7.50 -26.22 -5.73
C ARG A 125 6.93 -25.80 -7.10
N PRO A 126 5.89 -26.49 -7.61
CA PRO A 126 5.32 -26.15 -8.90
C PRO A 126 4.61 -24.81 -8.86
N VAL A 127 4.63 -24.11 -10.01
CA VAL A 127 3.92 -22.84 -10.22
C VAL A 127 3.01 -23.01 -11.43
N ALA A 128 1.78 -22.48 -11.36
CA ALA A 128 0.87 -22.43 -12.48
C ALA A 128 0.11 -21.10 -12.49
N GLY A 129 -0.14 -20.58 -13.70
CA GLY A 129 -0.91 -19.34 -13.85
C GLY A 129 -0.93 -18.82 -15.29
N VAL A 130 -1.57 -17.70 -15.47
CA VAL A 130 -1.77 -17.07 -16.78
C VAL A 130 -0.89 -15.83 -16.89
N ARG A 131 -0.11 -15.77 -17.98
CA ARG A 131 0.53 -14.56 -18.46
C ARG A 131 -0.16 -14.13 -19.74
N ASP A 132 -0.74 -12.95 -19.73
CA ASP A 132 -1.54 -12.40 -20.82
C ASP A 132 -2.66 -13.37 -21.26
N LYS A 133 -2.46 -14.11 -22.34
CA LYS A 133 -3.39 -15.11 -22.89
C LYS A 133 -2.89 -16.54 -22.74
N SER A 134 -1.66 -16.74 -22.27
CA SER A 134 -0.97 -18.02 -22.18
C SER A 134 -1.08 -18.63 -20.80
N LEU A 135 -1.40 -19.90 -20.71
CA LEU A 135 -1.32 -20.69 -19.48
C LEU A 135 0.09 -21.25 -19.33
N ILE A 136 0.73 -21.01 -18.19
CA ILE A 136 2.08 -21.47 -17.86
C ILE A 136 1.97 -22.47 -16.71
N ILE A 137 2.66 -23.61 -16.80
CA ILE A 137 2.69 -24.64 -15.75
C ILE A 137 4.11 -25.18 -15.61
N THR A 138 4.61 -25.26 -14.38
CA THR A 138 5.89 -25.90 -14.09
C THR A 138 5.68 -27.31 -13.56
N LEU A 139 6.48 -28.25 -14.03
CA LEU A 139 6.43 -29.68 -13.77
C LEU A 139 7.74 -30.16 -13.12
N PRO A 140 7.76 -31.29 -12.39
CA PRO A 140 8.98 -31.88 -11.91
C PRO A 140 9.99 -32.20 -13.01
N GLY A 141 11.29 -32.21 -12.69
CA GLY A 141 12.36 -32.52 -13.64
C GLY A 141 12.46 -34.02 -14.00
N SER A 142 11.91 -34.93 -13.20
CA SER A 142 11.92 -36.34 -13.52
C SER A 142 10.83 -36.67 -14.56
N PRO A 143 11.13 -37.43 -15.63
CA PRO A 143 10.16 -37.76 -16.66
C PRO A 143 8.88 -38.38 -16.10
N LYS A 144 8.98 -39.31 -15.16
CA LYS A 144 7.84 -39.95 -14.50
C LYS A 144 6.97 -38.94 -13.73
N GLY A 145 7.59 -38.10 -12.89
CA GLY A 145 6.88 -37.09 -12.11
C GLY A 145 6.24 -36.00 -13.01
N ALA A 146 6.90 -35.61 -14.09
CA ALA A 146 6.35 -34.68 -15.05
C ALA A 146 5.09 -35.23 -15.76
N MET A 147 5.14 -36.51 -16.16
CA MET A 147 3.98 -37.21 -16.75
C MET A 147 2.80 -37.30 -15.77
N GLU A 148 3.04 -37.76 -14.54
CA GLU A 148 2.01 -37.88 -13.49
C GLU A 148 1.33 -36.54 -13.19
N ASN A 149 2.11 -35.45 -13.15
CA ASN A 149 1.57 -34.11 -12.93
C ASN A 149 0.75 -33.60 -14.12
N LEU A 150 1.24 -33.83 -15.36
CA LEU A 150 0.51 -33.44 -16.55
C LEU A 150 -0.78 -34.25 -16.71
N ASP A 151 -0.76 -35.57 -16.52
CA ASP A 151 -1.93 -36.43 -16.61
C ASP A 151 -3.03 -36.02 -15.64
N ALA A 152 -2.68 -35.51 -14.47
CA ALA A 152 -3.62 -35.04 -13.47
C ALA A 152 -4.45 -33.82 -13.92
N VAL A 153 -3.95 -33.02 -14.85
CA VAL A 153 -4.57 -31.76 -15.25
C VAL A 153 -4.84 -31.63 -16.73
N VAL A 154 -4.24 -32.46 -17.60
CA VAL A 154 -4.24 -32.31 -19.06
C VAL A 154 -5.65 -32.18 -19.67
N LYS A 155 -6.63 -32.91 -19.16
CA LYS A 155 -8.02 -32.85 -19.62
C LYS A 155 -8.70 -31.50 -19.40
N LEU A 156 -8.24 -30.74 -18.40
CA LEU A 156 -8.76 -29.42 -18.05
C LEU A 156 -8.05 -28.29 -18.82
N LEU A 157 -6.82 -28.53 -19.30
CA LEU A 157 -5.98 -27.50 -19.90
C LEU A 157 -6.59 -26.84 -21.15
N PRO A 158 -7.24 -27.57 -22.09
CA PRO A 158 -7.86 -26.93 -23.26
C PRO A 158 -8.91 -25.88 -22.85
N HIS A 159 -9.75 -26.20 -21.88
CA HIS A 159 -10.76 -25.28 -21.37
C HIS A 159 -10.11 -24.05 -20.69
N ALA A 160 -9.10 -24.26 -19.84
CA ALA A 160 -8.36 -23.20 -19.18
C ALA A 160 -7.65 -22.26 -20.17
N CYS A 161 -7.06 -22.82 -21.24
CA CYS A 161 -6.42 -22.05 -22.31
C CYS A 161 -7.40 -21.21 -23.12
N LEU A 162 -8.57 -21.74 -23.45
CA LEU A 162 -9.61 -20.99 -24.15
C LEU A 162 -10.14 -19.84 -23.29
N GLN A 163 -10.32 -20.04 -22.00
CA GLN A 163 -10.70 -18.98 -21.07
C GLN A 163 -9.63 -17.89 -20.96
N SER A 164 -8.36 -18.26 -20.83
CA SER A 164 -7.26 -17.30 -20.74
C SER A 164 -7.10 -16.49 -22.02
N ALA A 165 -7.44 -17.05 -23.16
CA ALA A 165 -7.43 -16.38 -24.47
C ALA A 165 -8.59 -15.40 -24.71
N GLY A 166 -9.52 -15.25 -23.75
CA GLY A 166 -10.66 -14.33 -23.84
C GLY A 166 -12.00 -14.99 -24.20
N GLY A 167 -12.11 -16.32 -24.16
CA GLY A 167 -13.36 -17.03 -24.32
C GLY A 167 -14.40 -16.63 -23.26
N SER A 168 -15.65 -16.36 -23.68
CA SER A 168 -16.72 -15.96 -22.77
C SER A 168 -17.07 -17.09 -21.79
N SER A 169 -16.83 -16.87 -20.50
CA SER A 169 -17.17 -17.81 -19.43
C SER A 169 -18.65 -18.20 -19.43
N ARG A 170 -19.57 -17.28 -19.78
CA ARG A 170 -21.02 -17.56 -19.84
C ARG A 170 -21.39 -18.54 -20.93
N THR A 171 -20.80 -18.41 -22.11
CA THR A 171 -21.06 -19.34 -23.24
C THR A 171 -20.41 -20.69 -23.02
N MET A 172 -19.23 -20.73 -22.42
CA MET A 172 -18.49 -21.96 -22.13
C MET A 172 -19.09 -22.78 -20.97
N HIS A 173 -19.79 -22.14 -20.03
CA HIS A 173 -20.49 -22.79 -18.91
C HIS A 173 -22.00 -22.97 -19.14
N ALA A 174 -22.50 -22.64 -20.33
CA ALA A 174 -23.90 -22.84 -20.72
C ALA A 174 -24.22 -24.34 -20.82
N GLY A 175 -24.83 -24.90 -19.79
CA GLY A 175 -25.15 -26.34 -19.70
C GLY A 175 -24.74 -27.00 -18.40
N GLY A 176 -24.08 -26.24 -17.47
CA GLY A 176 -23.75 -26.68 -16.11
C GLY A 176 -22.49 -27.56 -16.03
N MET A 177 -22.05 -27.83 -14.79
CA MET A 177 -20.81 -28.56 -14.48
C MET A 177 -20.76 -29.96 -15.08
N LYS A 178 -21.87 -30.70 -15.06
CA LYS A 178 -21.92 -32.08 -15.61
C LYS A 178 -21.64 -32.15 -17.11
N LYS A 179 -22.05 -31.12 -17.89
CA LYS A 179 -21.74 -31.03 -19.29
C LYS A 179 -20.26 -30.75 -19.54
N LEU A 180 -19.66 -29.85 -18.76
CA LEU A 180 -18.23 -29.54 -18.81
C LEU A 180 -17.37 -30.76 -18.45
N GLU A 181 -17.75 -31.50 -17.42
CA GLU A 181 -17.09 -32.75 -17.02
C GLU A 181 -17.19 -33.83 -18.13
N ALA A 182 -18.32 -33.93 -18.79
CA ALA A 182 -18.49 -34.84 -19.93
C ALA A 182 -17.66 -34.42 -21.14
N GLU A 183 -17.62 -33.12 -21.47
CA GLU A 183 -16.81 -32.57 -22.58
C GLU A 183 -15.29 -32.67 -22.31
N ALA A 184 -14.90 -32.64 -21.02
CA ALA A 184 -13.53 -32.89 -20.59
C ALA A 184 -13.19 -34.39 -20.48
N GLY A 185 -14.15 -35.30 -20.76
CA GLY A 185 -13.94 -36.74 -20.61
C GLY A 185 -13.76 -37.21 -19.19
N LEU A 186 -14.35 -36.48 -18.21
CA LEU A 186 -14.26 -36.75 -16.77
C LEU A 186 -15.53 -37.46 -16.24
N SER A 187 -16.38 -38.04 -17.10
CA SER A 187 -17.63 -38.71 -16.70
C SER A 187 -17.35 -39.92 -15.81
N SER A 188 -17.74 -39.80 -14.58
CA SER A 188 -18.16 -40.76 -13.57
C SER A 188 -17.36 -42.05 -13.38
N ALA A 189 -16.46 -42.00 -12.39
CA ALA A 189 -16.06 -43.16 -11.59
C ALA A 189 -16.90 -43.31 -10.28
N SER A 190 -18.15 -42.82 -10.24
CA SER A 190 -18.99 -42.80 -9.01
C SER A 190 -20.29 -43.61 -9.13
N GLU A 191 -20.43 -44.51 -10.14
CA GLU A 191 -21.57 -45.41 -10.24
C GLU A 191 -21.19 -46.88 -10.16
N GLN A 192 -20.49 -47.28 -9.09
CA GLN A 192 -20.44 -48.68 -8.67
C GLN A 192 -20.32 -48.79 -7.15
N ARG A 193 -21.37 -48.45 -6.45
CA ARG A 193 -21.78 -49.13 -5.22
C ARG A 193 -23.30 -49.16 -5.20
N GLN A 194 -23.85 -50.31 -5.58
CA GLN A 194 -25.25 -50.61 -5.50
C GLN A 194 -25.73 -50.82 -4.06
N PRO A 195 -27.04 -50.68 -3.83
CA PRO A 195 -27.65 -50.49 -2.54
C PRO A 195 -28.12 -51.84 -1.96
N GLN A 196 -28.10 -51.98 -0.67
CA GLN A 196 -28.93 -52.96 0.00
C GLN A 196 -30.05 -52.28 0.77
N GLN A 197 -31.23 -52.49 0.21
CA GLN A 197 -32.57 -52.68 0.76
C GLN A 197 -32.93 -52.06 2.12
N GLN A 198 -33.82 -51.12 1.99
CA GLN A 198 -35.11 -50.93 2.65
C GLN A 198 -35.51 -51.90 3.76
N GLN A 199 -35.92 -51.34 4.89
CA GLN A 199 -37.25 -51.65 5.43
C GLN A 199 -37.79 -50.44 6.22
N GLN A 200 -39.03 -50.06 5.86
CA GLN A 200 -39.89 -49.11 6.56
C GLN A 200 -40.30 -49.72 7.92
N HIS A 201 -40.33 -48.92 8.95
CA HIS A 201 -41.44 -48.94 9.92
C HIS A 201 -41.52 -47.59 10.64
N SER A 202 -42.70 -46.99 10.51
CA SER A 202 -43.25 -45.91 11.35
C SER A 202 -43.41 -46.39 12.78
N HIS A 203 -43.11 -45.53 13.75
CA HIS A 203 -43.95 -45.28 14.93
C HIS A 203 -43.40 -44.17 15.79
N ASP A 204 -44.27 -43.23 16.15
CA ASP A 204 -44.12 -42.25 17.20
C ASP A 204 -43.74 -42.90 18.52
N HIS A 205 -42.90 -42.24 19.32
CA HIS A 205 -43.14 -41.98 20.74
C HIS A 205 -42.04 -41.09 21.35
N HIS A 206 -42.51 -40.12 22.09
CA HIS A 206 -41.75 -39.26 23.01
C HIS A 206 -40.94 -40.09 24.01
N HIS A 207 -39.72 -39.66 24.31
CA HIS A 207 -39.18 -39.63 25.68
C HIS A 207 -37.97 -38.73 25.81
N HIS A 208 -37.99 -37.88 26.83
CA HIS A 208 -36.90 -37.07 27.34
C HIS A 208 -35.77 -37.94 27.89
N HIS A 209 -34.54 -37.57 27.55
CA HIS A 209 -33.40 -37.83 28.44
C HIS A 209 -32.36 -36.74 28.32
N HIS A 210 -32.07 -36.12 29.48
CA HIS A 210 -30.96 -35.21 29.69
C HIS A 210 -29.63 -35.97 29.61
N HIS A 211 -28.68 -35.41 28.82
CA HIS A 211 -27.25 -35.65 29.07
C HIS A 211 -26.48 -34.36 28.96
N HIS A 212 -25.83 -33.98 30.05
CA HIS A 212 -24.88 -32.92 30.15
C HIS A 212 -23.61 -33.31 29.40
N GLY A 213 -23.20 -32.48 28.44
CA GLY A 213 -21.89 -32.53 27.79
C GLY A 213 -21.38 -31.09 27.59
N HIS A 214 -20.41 -30.71 28.41
CA HIS A 214 -19.74 -29.40 28.30
C HIS A 214 -18.92 -29.30 27.02
N GLY A 215 -19.20 -28.24 26.22
CA GLY A 215 -18.45 -27.93 25.02
C GLY A 215 -19.03 -26.69 24.34
N GLN A 216 -18.99 -25.54 25.03
CA GLN A 216 -19.53 -24.28 24.46
C GLN A 216 -18.49 -23.57 23.59
N GLY A 217 -18.57 -23.80 22.30
CA GLY A 217 -18.14 -22.82 21.29
C GLY A 217 -19.31 -21.94 20.91
N HIS A 218 -19.47 -20.77 21.54
CA HIS A 218 -20.47 -19.78 21.12
C HIS A 218 -20.07 -19.14 19.80
N GLY A 219 -20.39 -19.78 18.69
CA GLY A 219 -20.47 -19.12 17.39
C GLY A 219 -21.63 -18.12 17.40
N HIS A 220 -21.36 -16.82 17.34
CA HIS A 220 -22.39 -15.82 17.14
C HIS A 220 -23.05 -16.02 15.77
N VAL A 221 -24.26 -16.53 15.77
CA VAL A 221 -25.15 -16.49 14.61
C VAL A 221 -25.57 -15.03 14.45
N GLY A 222 -25.14 -14.38 13.37
CA GLY A 222 -25.57 -13.01 13.05
C GLY A 222 -27.11 -12.96 12.81
N PRO A 223 -27.72 -11.77 12.91
CA PRO A 223 -29.15 -11.60 12.70
C PRO A 223 -29.58 -12.18 11.35
N LYS A 224 -30.64 -13.00 11.35
CA LYS A 224 -31.17 -13.67 10.17
C LYS A 224 -32.50 -13.01 9.75
N ALA A 225 -32.56 -12.51 8.51
CA ALA A 225 -33.81 -11.98 7.97
C ALA A 225 -34.68 -13.10 7.37
N HIS A 226 -35.98 -13.05 7.64
CA HIS A 226 -36.97 -14.07 7.24
C HIS A 226 -37.86 -13.65 6.06
N THR A 227 -37.72 -12.39 5.55
CA THR A 227 -38.50 -11.85 4.43
C THR A 227 -37.62 -11.37 3.28
N SER A 228 -38.15 -11.35 2.04
CA SER A 228 -37.45 -10.79 0.87
C SER A 228 -37.48 -9.25 0.84
N PRO A 229 -36.53 -8.57 0.17
CA PRO A 229 -36.54 -7.11 0.03
C PRO A 229 -37.75 -6.58 -0.73
N ALA A 230 -38.35 -7.37 -1.61
CA ALA A 230 -39.51 -6.97 -2.41
C ALA A 230 -40.81 -6.80 -1.58
N ASP A 231 -40.87 -7.48 -0.44
CA ASP A 231 -42.06 -7.45 0.45
C ASP A 231 -42.01 -6.33 1.48
N ARG A 232 -41.11 -5.34 1.34
CA ARG A 232 -40.82 -4.34 2.36
C ARG A 232 -41.18 -2.91 1.91
N PRO A 233 -41.76 -2.06 2.83
CA PRO A 233 -42.04 -0.65 2.55
C PRO A 233 -40.78 0.13 2.14
N GLN A 234 -40.91 1.14 1.27
CA GLN A 234 -39.78 1.82 0.62
C GLN A 234 -39.90 3.36 0.75
N SER A 235 -39.46 3.94 1.86
CA SER A 235 -39.29 5.39 2.01
C SER A 235 -38.12 5.73 2.92
N ASN A 236 -37.34 6.78 2.56
CA ASN A 236 -36.33 7.40 3.43
C ASN A 236 -36.86 8.71 4.08
N ASP A 237 -38.17 8.94 4.03
CA ASP A 237 -38.80 10.14 4.62
C ASP A 237 -38.78 10.05 6.15
N PRO A 238 -38.10 10.96 6.88
CA PRO A 238 -38.11 10.98 8.33
C PRO A 238 -39.48 11.25 8.91
N SER A 239 -40.39 11.92 8.16
CA SER A 239 -41.79 12.18 8.55
C SER A 239 -42.70 11.01 8.27
N ALA A 240 -42.30 10.03 7.46
CA ALA A 240 -43.06 8.83 7.20
C ALA A 240 -43.15 7.96 8.45
N GLY A 241 -44.32 7.43 8.76
CA GLY A 241 -44.49 6.52 9.89
C GLY A 241 -43.60 5.29 9.82
N PRO A 242 -43.33 4.58 10.94
CA PRO A 242 -42.40 3.46 11.03
C PRO A 242 -42.67 2.35 10.01
N ASN A 243 -43.95 2.18 9.63
CA ASN A 243 -44.38 1.16 8.65
C ASN A 243 -44.03 1.49 7.19
N GLN A 244 -43.69 2.74 6.89
CA GLN A 244 -43.42 3.23 5.53
C GLN A 244 -41.91 3.43 5.28
N ARG A 245 -41.07 3.34 6.30
CA ARG A 245 -39.61 3.52 6.15
C ARG A 245 -38.92 2.28 5.60
N TYR A 246 -37.79 2.50 4.90
CA TYR A 246 -36.94 1.41 4.43
C TYR A 246 -36.50 0.49 5.58
N ARG A 247 -36.85 -0.78 5.50
CA ARG A 247 -36.33 -1.83 6.40
C ARG A 247 -35.14 -2.59 5.81
N SER A 248 -34.77 -2.29 4.57
CA SER A 248 -33.53 -2.74 3.90
C SER A 248 -32.90 -1.54 3.22
N SER A 249 -31.57 -1.45 3.28
CA SER A 249 -30.86 -0.33 2.64
C SER A 249 -31.15 -0.28 1.15
N PRO A 250 -31.50 0.88 0.56
CA PRO A 250 -31.69 1.05 -0.86
C PRO A 250 -30.36 1.01 -1.64
N TYR A 251 -29.23 1.20 -0.95
CA TYR A 251 -27.92 1.23 -1.57
C TYR A 251 -27.39 -0.18 -1.85
N PRO A 252 -26.81 -0.43 -3.03
CA PRO A 252 -26.19 -1.70 -3.36
C PRO A 252 -24.99 -1.99 -2.42
N MET A 253 -24.65 -3.27 -2.28
CA MET A 253 -23.46 -3.69 -1.54
C MET A 253 -22.24 -3.60 -2.48
N LEU A 254 -21.33 -2.66 -2.24
CA LEU A 254 -20.12 -2.50 -3.02
C LEU A 254 -18.99 -3.38 -2.47
N SER A 255 -18.00 -3.72 -3.31
CA SER A 255 -16.70 -4.20 -2.82
C SER A 255 -15.90 -3.04 -2.21
N VAL A 256 -14.82 -3.34 -1.51
CA VAL A 256 -13.92 -2.31 -0.96
C VAL A 256 -13.24 -1.53 -2.08
N GLU A 257 -12.82 -2.24 -3.13
CA GLU A 257 -12.16 -1.66 -4.30
C GLU A 257 -13.09 -0.69 -5.04
N GLU A 258 -14.35 -1.08 -5.22
CA GLU A 258 -15.35 -0.23 -5.86
C GLU A 258 -15.68 1.01 -5.01
N ALA A 259 -15.76 0.86 -3.68
CA ALA A 259 -15.95 1.99 -2.78
C ALA A 259 -14.76 2.97 -2.85
N LEU A 260 -13.53 2.48 -2.88
CA LEU A 260 -12.32 3.31 -3.03
C LEU A 260 -12.28 4.02 -4.38
N ARG A 261 -12.71 3.36 -5.46
CA ARG A 261 -12.82 3.97 -6.79
C ARG A 261 -13.79 5.16 -6.76
N GLN A 262 -15.00 4.97 -6.20
CA GLN A 262 -15.98 6.04 -6.09
C GLN A 262 -15.50 7.19 -5.19
N ILE A 263 -14.79 6.92 -4.10
CA ILE A 263 -14.17 7.95 -3.27
C ILE A 263 -13.17 8.75 -4.10
N SER A 264 -12.28 8.08 -4.84
CA SER A 264 -11.27 8.75 -5.66
C SER A 264 -11.89 9.63 -6.74
N GLU A 265 -12.94 9.14 -7.43
CA GLU A 265 -13.63 9.86 -8.51
C GLU A 265 -14.37 11.12 -8.03
N HIS A 266 -14.82 11.13 -6.78
CA HIS A 266 -15.57 12.25 -6.22
C HIS A 266 -14.76 13.08 -5.21
N THR A 267 -13.49 12.77 -4.99
CA THR A 267 -12.57 13.59 -4.22
C THR A 267 -12.12 14.77 -5.07
N PRO A 268 -12.31 16.03 -4.62
CA PRO A 268 -11.89 17.21 -5.36
C PRO A 268 -10.37 17.26 -5.58
N GLU A 269 -9.96 18.04 -6.59
CA GLU A 269 -8.55 18.32 -6.83
C GLU A 269 -7.90 19.03 -5.64
N PRO A 270 -6.61 18.75 -5.37
CA PRO A 270 -5.88 19.37 -4.26
C PRO A 270 -5.65 20.87 -4.50
N ILE A 271 -5.73 21.66 -3.43
CA ILE A 271 -5.56 23.11 -3.47
C ILE A 271 -4.10 23.47 -3.20
N VAL A 272 -3.51 24.32 -4.06
CA VAL A 272 -2.15 24.82 -3.89
C VAL A 272 -2.15 26.05 -2.97
N ILE A 273 -1.23 26.08 -2.01
CA ILE A 273 -0.96 27.23 -1.14
C ILE A 273 0.53 27.52 -1.09
N GLU A 274 0.87 28.78 -0.82
CA GLU A 274 2.24 29.16 -0.47
C GLU A 274 2.44 29.05 1.05
N ALA A 275 3.50 28.39 1.49
CA ALA A 275 3.79 28.14 2.89
C ALA A 275 5.23 28.57 3.23
N PRO A 276 5.49 29.13 4.43
CA PRO A 276 6.85 29.47 4.86
C PRO A 276 7.65 28.19 5.14
N VAL A 277 8.95 28.22 4.81
CA VAL A 277 9.89 27.13 5.07
C VAL A 277 10.21 27.10 6.57
N ASN A 278 9.46 26.33 7.32
CA ASN A 278 9.63 26.07 8.76
C ASN A 278 9.04 24.71 9.12
N PRO A 279 9.15 24.21 10.38
CA PRO A 279 8.64 22.88 10.74
C PRO A 279 7.16 22.62 10.46
N SER A 280 6.32 23.66 10.29
CA SER A 280 4.89 23.46 10.00
C SER A 280 4.62 22.88 8.59
N VAL A 281 5.58 23.00 7.68
CA VAL A 281 5.46 22.50 6.31
C VAL A 281 5.79 20.99 6.21
N VAL A 282 6.35 20.38 7.26
CA VAL A 282 6.66 18.95 7.30
C VAL A 282 5.41 18.12 7.08
N GLY A 283 5.53 17.08 6.24
CA GLY A 283 4.42 16.22 5.80
C GLY A 283 3.53 16.84 4.71
N SER A 284 3.89 18.02 4.20
CA SER A 284 3.23 18.59 3.01
C SER A 284 3.88 18.09 1.73
N VAL A 285 3.11 18.07 0.65
CA VAL A 285 3.54 17.66 -0.69
C VAL A 285 3.84 18.89 -1.52
N ILE A 286 4.98 18.92 -2.19
CA ILE A 286 5.43 19.99 -3.09
C ILE A 286 4.47 20.09 -4.29
N ALA A 287 3.96 21.30 -4.57
CA ALA A 287 2.99 21.53 -5.62
C ALA A 287 3.60 21.97 -6.96
N GLU A 288 4.86 22.40 -6.97
CA GLU A 288 5.62 22.76 -8.19
C GLU A 288 7.11 22.48 -7.99
N ASP A 289 7.86 22.35 -9.08
CA ASP A 289 9.32 22.17 -9.01
C ASP A 289 9.97 23.34 -8.26
N VAL A 290 10.86 23.04 -7.33
CA VAL A 290 11.58 24.04 -6.52
C VAL A 290 13.03 24.12 -6.97
N PHE A 291 13.50 25.34 -7.16
CA PHE A 291 14.87 25.62 -7.59
C PHE A 291 15.64 26.34 -6.49
N ALA A 292 16.94 26.09 -6.42
CA ALA A 292 17.83 26.74 -5.45
C ALA A 292 17.88 28.25 -5.68
N ALA A 293 17.45 29.02 -4.68
CA ALA A 293 17.53 30.50 -4.74
C ALA A 293 18.94 31.00 -4.47
N GLU A 294 19.78 30.23 -3.80
CA GLU A 294 21.19 30.54 -3.51
C GLU A 294 22.05 29.29 -3.78
N ALA A 295 23.30 29.48 -4.08
CA ALA A 295 24.29 28.41 -4.23
C ALA A 295 24.74 27.89 -2.86
N VAL A 296 25.09 26.62 -2.75
CA VAL A 296 25.66 26.03 -1.52
C VAL A 296 27.02 25.40 -1.84
N PRO A 297 28.11 25.87 -1.23
CA PRO A 297 28.23 27.13 -0.49
C PRO A 297 28.06 28.36 -1.41
N ALA A 298 27.71 29.50 -0.83
CA ALA A 298 27.52 30.75 -1.59
C ALA A 298 28.85 31.43 -1.96
N TYR A 299 29.97 31.00 -1.41
CA TYR A 299 31.30 31.56 -1.56
C TYR A 299 32.36 30.44 -1.62
N LYS A 300 33.59 30.77 -2.02
CA LYS A 300 34.73 29.86 -1.87
C LYS A 300 35.04 29.66 -0.44
N ALA A 301 34.95 28.41 0.06
CA ALA A 301 35.12 28.05 1.45
C ALA A 301 36.31 27.10 1.64
N SER A 302 36.99 27.21 2.76
CA SER A 302 38.01 26.22 3.12
C SER A 302 37.39 24.89 3.52
N ILE A 303 37.99 23.79 3.07
CA ILE A 303 37.62 22.40 3.48
C ILE A 303 38.32 22.00 4.78
N VAL A 304 39.44 22.66 5.12
CA VAL A 304 40.35 22.31 6.21
C VAL A 304 40.67 23.53 7.07
N ASP A 305 41.18 23.31 8.25
CA ASP A 305 41.85 24.32 9.06
C ASP A 305 43.26 24.52 8.54
N GLY A 306 43.70 25.76 8.39
CA GLY A 306 45.03 26.04 7.85
C GLY A 306 45.25 27.48 7.44
N TYR A 307 45.89 27.67 6.28
CA TYR A 307 46.29 29.00 5.78
C TYR A 307 45.89 29.18 4.33
N ALA A 308 45.10 30.19 4.05
CA ALA A 308 44.77 30.62 2.69
C ALA A 308 46.01 31.24 2.02
N VAL A 309 46.32 30.81 0.80
CA VAL A 309 47.50 31.17 0.03
C VAL A 309 47.12 31.58 -1.41
N ILE A 310 48.05 32.24 -2.09
CA ILE A 310 48.03 32.47 -3.54
C ILE A 310 48.94 31.42 -4.19
N ALA A 311 48.36 30.33 -4.67
CA ALA A 311 49.05 29.25 -5.35
C ALA A 311 49.12 29.53 -6.87
N SER A 312 50.12 28.96 -7.54
CA SER A 312 50.33 29.10 -8.99
C SER A 312 50.66 27.74 -9.63
N ASP A 313 50.03 27.45 -10.77
CA ASP A 313 50.38 26.29 -11.59
C ASP A 313 51.67 26.54 -12.45
N SER A 314 52.19 27.78 -12.47
CA SER A 314 53.41 28.10 -13.23
C SER A 314 54.66 27.70 -12.48
N PRO A 315 55.61 27.00 -13.11
CA PRO A 315 56.92 26.69 -12.52
C PRO A 315 57.72 27.94 -12.12
N THR A 316 57.39 29.12 -12.67
CA THR A 316 57.99 30.40 -12.37
C THR A 316 57.13 31.30 -11.45
N GLY A 317 55.99 30.75 -10.99
CA GLY A 317 55.10 31.42 -10.07
C GLY A 317 55.64 31.46 -8.62
N PRO A 318 54.95 32.18 -7.71
CA PRO A 318 55.36 32.23 -6.31
C PRO A 318 55.26 30.84 -5.68
N SER A 319 56.36 30.40 -5.02
CA SER A 319 56.36 29.18 -4.25
C SER A 319 55.49 29.34 -2.99
N THR A 320 54.71 28.32 -2.69
CA THR A 320 53.99 28.26 -1.42
C THR A 320 54.83 27.76 -0.27
N LYS A 321 56.07 27.26 -0.52
CA LYS A 321 57.00 26.81 0.51
C LYS A 321 57.86 27.94 1.04
N GLY A 322 57.95 28.05 2.34
CA GLY A 322 58.77 29.06 3.03
C GLY A 322 58.09 29.68 4.22
N VAL A 323 58.69 30.78 4.76
CA VAL A 323 58.15 31.51 5.90
C VAL A 323 57.39 32.73 5.42
N PHE A 324 56.14 32.81 5.85
CA PHE A 324 55.20 33.90 5.44
C PHE A 324 54.60 34.60 6.61
N PRO A 325 54.44 35.93 6.56
CA PRO A 325 53.68 36.71 7.54
C PRO A 325 52.20 36.37 7.48
N VAL A 326 51.55 36.20 8.63
CA VAL A 326 50.11 36.01 8.75
C VAL A 326 49.44 37.38 8.71
N ALA A 327 48.76 37.72 7.62
CA ALA A 327 48.16 39.01 7.39
C ALA A 327 46.82 39.21 8.11
N SER A 328 46.09 38.09 8.32
CA SER A 328 44.76 38.10 8.98
C SER A 328 44.36 36.71 9.46
N VAL A 329 43.40 36.69 10.34
CA VAL A 329 42.70 35.46 10.78
C VAL A 329 41.26 35.51 10.31
N THR A 330 40.85 34.52 9.50
CA THR A 330 39.52 34.45 8.95
C THR A 330 38.73 33.31 9.64
N HIS A 331 37.69 33.65 10.35
CA HIS A 331 36.76 32.71 10.95
C HIS A 331 35.47 32.59 10.10
N ALA A 332 34.71 31.53 10.30
CA ALA A 332 33.44 31.31 9.59
C ALA A 332 32.35 32.37 9.87
N ASN A 333 32.57 33.26 10.85
CA ASN A 333 31.66 34.36 11.17
C ASN A 333 32.30 35.69 10.88
N VAL A 334 32.06 36.28 9.71
CA VAL A 334 32.63 37.55 9.29
C VAL A 334 31.52 38.58 9.03
N GLY A 335 31.30 39.45 10.02
CA GLY A 335 30.44 40.61 9.88
C GLY A 335 31.08 41.79 9.13
N GLY A 336 32.31 41.67 8.57
CA GLY A 336 33.05 42.70 7.86
C GLY A 336 33.67 42.15 6.57
N GLY A 337 33.83 43.02 5.57
CA GLY A 337 34.43 42.62 4.29
C GLY A 337 35.85 42.05 4.46
N LEU A 338 36.12 40.92 3.85
CA LEU A 338 37.45 40.29 3.83
C LEU A 338 38.43 41.18 3.07
N GLN A 339 39.61 41.46 3.65
CA GLN A 339 40.67 42.17 2.99
C GLN A 339 41.36 41.25 1.93
N PRO A 340 41.66 41.76 0.72
CA PRO A 340 42.38 40.98 -0.27
C PRO A 340 43.75 40.51 0.27
N LEU A 341 44.06 39.24 0.12
CA LEU A 341 45.36 38.68 0.46
C LEU A 341 46.44 39.28 -0.47
N GLN A 342 47.51 39.78 0.16
CA GLN A 342 48.62 40.36 -0.59
C GLN A 342 49.63 39.29 -1.00
N PRO A 343 50.27 39.41 -2.19
CA PRO A 343 51.36 38.52 -2.56
C PRO A 343 52.44 38.39 -1.46
N GLY A 344 52.88 37.20 -1.16
CA GLY A 344 53.90 36.96 -0.12
C GLY A 344 53.35 36.96 1.33
N THR A 345 52.02 37.00 1.51
CA THR A 345 51.38 36.83 2.82
C THR A 345 50.43 35.69 2.82
N ILE A 346 50.06 35.20 4.01
CA ILE A 346 49.05 34.13 4.18
C ILE A 346 47.97 34.62 5.14
N ALA A 347 46.81 33.99 5.11
CA ALA A 347 45.75 34.26 6.08
C ALA A 347 45.35 32.97 6.79
N ARG A 348 45.34 33.00 8.13
CA ARG A 348 44.81 31.84 8.89
C ARG A 348 43.32 31.70 8.64
N ILE A 349 42.89 30.48 8.35
CA ILE A 349 41.51 30.15 7.97
C ILE A 349 41.06 28.89 8.66
N THR A 350 39.80 28.85 9.07
CA THR A 350 39.17 27.65 9.63
C THR A 350 38.24 26.98 8.59
N THR A 351 37.96 25.69 8.83
CA THR A 351 37.03 24.93 8.01
C THR A 351 35.68 25.67 7.87
N GLY A 352 35.18 25.79 6.64
CA GLY A 352 33.95 26.49 6.30
C GLY A 352 34.07 28.00 6.17
N ALA A 353 35.19 28.61 6.56
CA ALA A 353 35.39 30.05 6.43
C ALA A 353 35.57 30.48 4.94
N PRO A 354 35.11 31.67 4.57
CA PRO A 354 35.30 32.21 3.23
C PRO A 354 36.79 32.56 2.98
N LEU A 355 37.29 32.17 1.80
CA LEU A 355 38.61 32.57 1.37
C LEU A 355 38.72 34.10 1.19
N PRO A 356 39.79 34.73 1.66
CA PRO A 356 40.08 36.12 1.31
C PRO A 356 40.16 36.32 -0.21
N PRO A 357 39.72 37.45 -0.75
CA PRO A 357 39.94 37.78 -2.17
C PRO A 357 41.42 37.59 -2.53
N ASN A 358 41.73 37.13 -3.73
CA ASN A 358 43.04 36.75 -4.27
C ASN A 358 43.57 35.39 -3.76
N ALA A 359 43.17 34.88 -2.62
CA ALA A 359 43.50 33.51 -2.22
C ALA A 359 42.76 32.49 -3.08
N ASN A 360 43.46 31.43 -3.48
CA ASN A 360 42.92 30.41 -4.39
C ASN A 360 43.21 28.97 -3.94
N ALA A 361 43.92 28.78 -2.82
CA ALA A 361 44.18 27.48 -2.20
C ALA A 361 44.30 27.62 -0.69
N VAL A 362 44.21 26.50 0.03
CA VAL A 362 44.42 26.40 1.48
C VAL A 362 45.46 25.33 1.77
N VAL A 363 46.48 25.68 2.51
CA VAL A 363 47.48 24.76 3.09
C VAL A 363 46.95 24.25 4.41
N MET A 364 46.95 22.95 4.64
CA MET A 364 46.54 22.36 5.93
C MET A 364 47.48 22.81 7.05
N VAL A 365 46.94 22.95 8.24
CA VAL A 365 47.77 23.31 9.43
C VAL A 365 48.86 22.29 9.71
N GLU A 366 48.62 21.01 9.38
CA GLU A 366 49.56 19.89 9.52
C GLU A 366 50.78 20.01 8.64
N ASP A 367 50.72 20.76 7.54
CA ASP A 367 51.82 21.02 6.63
C ASP A 367 52.59 22.31 6.97
N THR A 368 52.43 22.82 8.19
CA THR A 368 53.00 24.08 8.61
C THR A 368 53.64 24.00 9.99
N VAL A 369 54.55 24.95 10.29
CA VAL A 369 55.19 25.15 11.60
C VAL A 369 55.12 26.62 11.97
N LEU A 370 54.78 26.91 13.23
CA LEU A 370 54.84 28.27 13.76
C LEU A 370 56.28 28.76 13.78
N ALA A 371 56.63 29.82 13.04
CA ALA A 371 57.97 30.38 12.98
C ALA A 371 58.16 31.51 13.98
N SER A 372 57.15 32.37 14.19
CA SER A 372 57.18 33.39 15.25
C SER A 372 55.78 33.82 15.69
N SER A 373 55.62 34.26 16.94
CA SER A 373 54.39 34.83 17.45
C SER A 373 54.49 36.38 17.51
N THR A 374 53.34 37.06 17.67
CA THR A 374 53.27 38.48 17.94
C THR A 374 53.98 38.82 19.23
N PRO A 375 54.45 40.11 19.47
CA PRO A 375 55.18 40.50 20.65
C PRO A 375 54.48 40.22 21.99
N ASP A 376 53.14 40.16 21.98
CA ASP A 376 52.30 39.81 23.12
C ASP A 376 52.10 38.29 23.26
N GLY A 377 52.56 37.48 22.30
CA GLY A 377 52.49 36.04 22.30
C GLY A 377 51.08 35.47 22.07
N THR A 378 50.10 36.33 21.69
CA THR A 378 48.71 35.94 21.57
C THR A 378 48.34 35.41 20.18
N GLU A 379 49.08 35.84 19.13
CA GLU A 379 48.79 35.45 17.76
C GLU A 379 50.05 35.02 16.97
N GLU A 380 49.86 34.34 15.86
CA GLU A 380 50.90 33.92 14.95
C GLU A 380 51.37 35.12 14.09
N ALA A 381 52.67 35.49 14.17
CA ALA A 381 53.23 36.54 13.36
C ALA A 381 53.73 36.03 12.01
N THR A 382 54.44 34.89 12.03
CA THR A 382 54.93 34.21 10.81
C THR A 382 54.76 32.70 10.93
N VAL A 383 54.48 32.04 9.81
CA VAL A 383 54.33 30.58 9.75
C VAL A 383 55.18 30.05 8.60
N GLU A 384 55.86 28.96 8.80
CA GLU A 384 56.60 28.25 7.81
C GLU A 384 55.69 27.17 7.16
N ILE A 385 55.52 27.22 5.83
CA ILE A 385 54.87 26.20 5.02
C ILE A 385 55.95 25.24 4.52
N LEU A 386 55.76 23.95 4.82
CA LEU A 386 56.73 22.89 4.56
C LEU A 386 56.66 22.34 3.15
N THR A 387 55.55 22.54 2.44
CA THR A 387 55.31 22.00 1.09
C THR A 387 55.24 23.11 0.00
N GLY A 388 55.73 22.79 -1.19
CA GLY A 388 55.64 23.70 -2.36
C GLY A 388 54.67 23.19 -3.43
N ASP A 389 54.02 22.06 -3.20
CA ASP A 389 53.19 21.38 -4.22
C ASP A 389 51.72 21.77 -4.21
N ILE A 390 51.36 22.83 -3.53
CA ILE A 390 49.97 23.33 -3.42
C ILE A 390 49.53 23.92 -4.75
N ARG A 391 48.38 23.48 -5.25
CA ARG A 391 47.80 23.92 -6.51
C ARG A 391 46.60 24.86 -6.31
N PRO A 392 46.30 25.71 -7.28
CA PRO A 392 45.06 26.49 -7.28
C PRO A 392 43.83 25.55 -7.16
N GLY A 393 42.90 25.89 -6.27
CA GLY A 393 41.70 25.10 -5.96
C GLY A 393 41.89 24.03 -4.88
N GLU A 394 43.14 23.77 -4.42
CA GLU A 394 43.40 22.75 -3.42
C GLU A 394 42.80 23.15 -2.05
N ASN A 395 42.09 22.23 -1.43
CA ASN A 395 41.37 22.41 -0.16
C ASN A 395 40.32 23.55 -0.19
N VAL A 396 39.79 23.89 -1.37
CA VAL A 396 38.78 24.92 -1.58
C VAL A 396 37.48 24.30 -2.09
N ARG A 397 36.38 24.61 -1.41
CA ARG A 397 35.04 24.37 -1.94
C ARG A 397 34.62 25.56 -2.81
N GLU A 398 34.39 25.28 -4.08
CA GLU A 398 33.89 26.29 -5.02
C GLU A 398 32.40 26.61 -4.74
N PRO A 399 31.95 27.85 -5.02
CA PRO A 399 30.54 28.21 -4.92
C PRO A 399 29.66 27.24 -5.71
N GLY A 400 28.61 26.73 -5.08
CA GLY A 400 27.67 25.83 -5.75
C GLY A 400 28.15 24.40 -5.92
N SER A 401 29.28 24.02 -5.30
CA SER A 401 29.79 22.64 -5.40
C SER A 401 28.84 21.59 -4.84
N ASP A 402 28.03 21.92 -3.87
CA ASP A 402 27.00 21.01 -3.31
C ASP A 402 25.66 21.23 -4.03
N VAL A 403 25.21 22.48 -4.15
CA VAL A 403 23.98 22.84 -4.85
C VAL A 403 24.24 24.10 -5.68
N SER A 404 24.13 24.00 -7.00
CA SER A 404 24.32 25.13 -7.89
C SER A 404 23.09 26.06 -7.86
N LEU A 405 23.32 27.37 -7.95
CA LEU A 405 22.26 28.37 -8.11
C LEU A 405 21.31 27.98 -9.26
N GLY A 406 20.01 28.02 -9.03
CA GLY A 406 19.00 27.69 -10.03
C GLY A 406 18.86 26.20 -10.39
N SER A 407 19.62 25.31 -9.75
CA SER A 407 19.39 23.85 -9.91
C SER A 407 18.08 23.43 -9.25
N LYS A 408 17.39 22.45 -9.86
CA LYS A 408 16.18 21.87 -9.26
C LYS A 408 16.56 21.04 -8.04
N ILE A 409 16.01 21.40 -6.90
CA ILE A 409 16.29 20.78 -5.59
C ILE A 409 15.18 19.86 -5.11
N LEU A 410 13.91 20.17 -5.40
CA LEU A 410 12.76 19.32 -5.14
C LEU A 410 11.84 19.34 -6.37
N ALA A 411 11.14 18.24 -6.60
CA ALA A 411 10.18 18.13 -7.69
C ALA A 411 8.74 18.23 -7.17
N ARG A 412 7.81 18.65 -8.04
CA ARG A 412 6.38 18.49 -7.78
C ARG A 412 6.09 17.05 -7.38
N GLY A 413 5.36 16.86 -6.27
CA GLY A 413 5.03 15.58 -5.73
C GLY A 413 5.97 15.06 -4.65
N ASP A 414 7.13 15.68 -4.43
CA ASP A 414 8.00 15.32 -3.32
C ASP A 414 7.33 15.65 -1.98
N VAL A 415 7.56 14.79 -0.98
CA VAL A 415 7.04 14.99 0.38
C VAL A 415 8.12 15.57 1.25
N ILE A 416 7.84 16.65 1.96
CA ILE A 416 8.74 17.18 2.99
C ILE A 416 8.68 16.25 4.20
N SER A 417 9.66 15.36 4.31
CA SER A 417 9.68 14.29 5.30
C SER A 417 10.01 14.79 6.71
N PRO A 418 9.57 14.10 7.77
CA PRO A 418 9.95 14.44 9.15
C PRO A 418 11.42 14.12 9.47
N VAL A 419 12.15 13.45 8.56
CA VAL A 419 13.59 13.18 8.69
C VAL A 419 14.41 14.47 8.57
N GLY A 420 13.88 15.51 7.89
CA GLY A 420 14.43 16.86 7.89
C GLY A 420 15.35 17.19 6.71
N GLY A 421 15.60 16.24 5.79
CA GLY A 421 16.48 16.46 4.64
C GLY A 421 15.95 17.55 3.71
N GLU A 422 14.68 17.46 3.31
CA GLU A 422 14.06 18.40 2.37
C GLU A 422 13.95 19.81 2.96
N ILE A 423 13.57 19.95 4.21
CA ILE A 423 13.48 21.25 4.88
C ILE A 423 14.87 21.87 5.07
N GLY A 424 15.88 21.06 5.38
CA GLY A 424 17.27 21.50 5.47
C GLY A 424 17.78 21.99 4.13
N LEU A 425 17.47 21.30 3.05
CA LEU A 425 17.84 21.67 1.68
C LEU A 425 17.18 22.99 1.26
N LEU A 426 15.87 23.17 1.50
CA LEU A 426 15.15 24.40 1.23
C LEU A 426 15.75 25.58 2.00
N ALA A 427 16.07 25.40 3.27
CA ALA A 427 16.66 26.44 4.10
C ALA A 427 18.09 26.78 3.65
N ALA A 428 18.93 25.79 3.36
CA ALA A 428 20.32 25.99 2.92
C ALA A 428 20.43 26.72 1.59
N THR A 429 19.43 26.56 0.70
CA THR A 429 19.36 27.17 -0.64
C THR A 429 18.60 28.49 -0.67
N GLY A 430 18.29 29.09 0.50
CA GLY A 430 17.69 30.43 0.61
C GLY A 430 16.19 30.50 0.25
N ASN A 431 15.52 29.38 0.10
CA ASN A 431 14.09 29.35 -0.18
C ASN A 431 13.29 29.69 1.09
N ARG A 432 12.64 30.84 1.13
CA ARG A 432 11.87 31.33 2.29
C ARG A 432 10.45 30.80 2.33
N THR A 433 9.85 30.58 1.18
CA THR A 433 8.52 30.04 0.97
C THR A 433 8.57 28.93 -0.06
N VAL A 434 7.59 28.07 -0.03
CA VAL A 434 7.42 26.95 -0.97
C VAL A 434 5.93 26.75 -1.27
N LYS A 435 5.60 26.43 -2.52
CA LYS A 435 4.24 26.03 -2.88
C LYS A 435 4.02 24.57 -2.58
N VAL A 436 3.02 24.32 -1.75
CA VAL A 436 2.61 22.97 -1.31
C VAL A 436 1.12 22.78 -1.49
N PHE A 437 0.68 21.54 -1.52
CA PHE A 437 -0.75 21.26 -1.46
C PHE A 437 -1.26 21.45 -0.02
N LYS A 438 -2.42 22.10 0.09
CA LYS A 438 -3.10 22.37 1.36
C LYS A 438 -3.52 21.06 2.03
N LYS A 439 -3.15 20.86 3.30
CA LYS A 439 -3.71 19.77 4.09
C LYS A 439 -5.20 20.02 4.39
N PRO A 440 -6.11 19.07 4.07
CA PRO A 440 -7.53 19.26 4.32
C PRO A 440 -7.81 19.30 5.82
N ARG A 441 -8.73 20.19 6.23
CA ARG A 441 -9.22 20.27 7.60
C ARG A 441 -10.37 19.29 7.80
N VAL A 442 -10.31 18.45 8.81
CA VAL A 442 -11.26 17.37 9.06
C VAL A 442 -12.09 17.67 10.32
N GLY A 443 -13.41 17.77 10.16
CA GLY A 443 -14.34 17.86 11.28
C GLY A 443 -14.84 16.47 11.70
N VAL A 444 -14.87 16.18 13.00
CA VAL A 444 -15.36 14.89 13.53
C VAL A 444 -16.58 15.13 14.41
N LEU A 445 -17.69 14.46 14.08
CA LEU A 445 -18.99 14.55 14.74
C LEU A 445 -19.46 13.17 15.20
N SER A 446 -19.82 13.00 16.46
CA SER A 446 -20.55 11.81 16.92
C SER A 446 -22.05 12.04 16.88
N THR A 447 -22.85 11.02 16.53
CA THR A 447 -24.31 11.09 16.55
C THR A 447 -24.91 9.96 17.39
N GLY A 448 -25.93 10.28 18.18
CA GLY A 448 -26.68 9.33 19.01
C GLY A 448 -27.20 9.92 20.31
N ASP A 449 -28.44 9.60 20.68
CA ASP A 449 -29.08 10.04 21.92
C ASP A 449 -28.46 9.37 23.16
N GLU A 450 -27.86 8.20 23.00
CA GLU A 450 -27.18 7.41 24.05
C GLU A 450 -25.81 7.96 24.44
N LEU A 451 -25.23 8.86 23.63
CA LEU A 451 -23.85 9.30 23.81
C LEU A 451 -23.74 10.38 24.90
N VAL A 452 -22.71 10.25 25.70
CA VAL A 452 -22.26 11.22 26.70
C VAL A 452 -20.79 11.54 26.43
N GLU A 453 -20.37 12.79 26.67
CA GLU A 453 -18.97 13.19 26.53
C GLU A 453 -18.05 12.25 27.31
N HIS A 454 -16.90 11.92 26.73
CA HIS A 454 -15.97 10.94 27.31
C HIS A 454 -15.41 11.37 28.67
N ASP A 455 -15.32 12.67 28.92
CA ASP A 455 -14.80 13.31 30.12
C ASP A 455 -15.91 13.79 31.09
N ASP A 456 -17.18 13.53 30.79
CA ASP A 456 -18.29 13.89 31.71
C ASP A 456 -18.13 13.14 33.04
N PRO A 457 -18.03 13.83 34.19
CA PRO A 457 -17.77 13.20 35.48
C PRO A 457 -18.94 12.39 36.01
N ARG A 458 -20.15 12.53 35.43
CA ARG A 458 -21.35 11.87 35.93
C ARG A 458 -21.32 10.36 35.68
N THR A 459 -21.93 9.60 36.59
CA THR A 459 -22.18 8.18 36.40
C THR A 459 -23.21 7.97 35.30
N LEU A 460 -22.94 7.01 34.38
CA LEU A 460 -23.82 6.67 33.28
C LEU A 460 -25.09 6.00 33.81
N THR A 461 -26.25 6.38 33.26
CA THR A 461 -27.59 5.87 33.60
C THR A 461 -28.38 5.59 32.33
N GLY A 462 -29.42 4.74 32.42
CA GLY A 462 -30.45 4.62 31.40
C GLY A 462 -29.97 4.20 29.99
N GLY A 463 -28.91 3.39 29.87
CA GLY A 463 -28.42 2.97 28.57
C GLY A 463 -27.39 3.92 27.91
N GLN A 464 -27.00 4.97 28.62
CA GLN A 464 -25.96 5.90 28.16
C GLN A 464 -24.61 5.20 28.01
N ILE A 465 -23.83 5.64 27.03
CA ILE A 465 -22.43 5.21 26.80
C ILE A 465 -21.54 6.44 26.58
N ARG A 466 -20.26 6.32 26.93
CA ARG A 466 -19.29 7.37 26.65
C ARG A 466 -18.90 7.34 25.17
N ASP A 467 -18.79 8.53 24.58
CA ASP A 467 -18.25 8.68 23.24
C ASP A 467 -16.77 8.30 23.20
N SER A 468 -16.49 7.10 22.72
CA SER A 468 -15.12 6.60 22.52
C SER A 468 -14.63 6.79 21.09
N ASN A 469 -15.55 7.01 20.13
CA ASN A 469 -15.19 7.09 18.72
C ASN A 469 -14.54 8.42 18.38
N ARG A 470 -15.17 9.54 18.74
CA ARG A 470 -14.68 10.88 18.38
C ARG A 470 -13.26 11.15 18.90
N PRO A 471 -12.91 10.92 20.19
CA PRO A 471 -11.53 11.10 20.65
C PRO A 471 -10.54 10.17 19.93
N SER A 472 -10.93 8.93 19.62
CA SER A 472 -10.06 8.00 18.86
C SER A 472 -9.85 8.45 17.42
N LEU A 473 -10.89 8.92 16.73
CA LEU A 473 -10.80 9.41 15.36
C LEU A 473 -9.98 10.70 15.28
N LEU A 474 -10.19 11.65 16.21
CA LEU A 474 -9.41 12.88 16.30
C LEU A 474 -7.94 12.59 16.54
N SER A 475 -7.61 11.70 17.49
CA SER A 475 -6.24 11.30 17.78
C SER A 475 -5.55 10.70 16.56
N CYS A 476 -6.25 9.84 15.81
CA CYS A 476 -5.74 9.20 14.61
C CYS A 476 -5.44 10.23 13.51
N LEU A 477 -6.39 11.14 13.23
CA LEU A 477 -6.24 12.19 12.22
C LEU A 477 -5.10 13.17 12.56
N GLN A 478 -4.98 13.56 13.84
CA GLN A 478 -3.89 14.42 14.32
C GLN A 478 -2.53 13.74 14.20
N SER A 479 -2.45 12.43 14.52
CA SER A 479 -1.20 11.67 14.37
C SER A 479 -0.73 11.59 12.92
N TRP A 480 -1.64 11.67 11.96
CA TRP A 480 -1.32 11.76 10.52
C TRP A 480 -0.97 13.20 10.07
N GLY A 481 -1.03 14.17 10.98
CA GLY A 481 -0.68 15.57 10.70
C GLY A 481 -1.76 16.37 9.98
N PHE A 482 -3.04 15.93 10.05
CA PHE A 482 -4.16 16.71 9.50
C PHE A 482 -4.73 17.67 10.55
N PRO A 483 -5.08 18.91 10.16
CA PRO A 483 -5.82 19.84 11.02
C PRO A 483 -7.20 19.27 11.32
N THR A 484 -7.57 19.19 12.58
CA THR A 484 -8.86 18.62 13.02
C THR A 484 -9.72 19.64 13.73
N VAL A 485 -11.04 19.44 13.67
CA VAL A 485 -12.05 20.19 14.40
C VAL A 485 -12.95 19.21 15.15
N ASP A 486 -13.07 19.38 16.45
CA ASP A 486 -14.02 18.64 17.28
C ASP A 486 -15.40 19.27 17.17
N LEU A 487 -16.32 18.59 16.46
CA LEU A 487 -17.69 19.07 16.26
C LEU A 487 -18.64 18.62 17.39
N GLY A 488 -18.18 17.80 18.33
CA GLY A 488 -18.95 17.35 19.49
C GLY A 488 -19.89 16.19 19.17
N ILE A 489 -20.95 16.10 19.95
CA ILE A 489 -22.03 15.12 19.83
C ILE A 489 -23.28 15.86 19.36
N ALA A 490 -23.92 15.37 18.30
CA ALA A 490 -25.27 15.78 17.89
C ALA A 490 -26.26 14.67 18.23
N ARG A 491 -27.40 15.05 18.82
CA ARG A 491 -28.46 14.11 19.18
C ARG A 491 -29.34 13.83 17.97
N ASP A 492 -29.90 12.61 17.93
CA ASP A 492 -30.91 12.24 16.93
C ASP A 492 -32.25 12.94 17.21
N THR A 493 -32.51 13.27 18.47
CA THR A 493 -33.67 14.00 18.93
C THR A 493 -33.30 15.19 19.84
N PRO A 494 -33.87 16.40 19.63
CA PRO A 494 -34.86 16.76 18.61
C PRO A 494 -34.27 16.83 17.21
N ALA A 495 -35.09 16.55 16.20
CA ALA A 495 -34.68 16.66 14.81
C ALA A 495 -34.09 18.05 14.50
N GLY A 496 -32.93 18.09 13.83
CA GLY A 496 -32.22 19.32 13.43
C GLY A 496 -30.87 19.55 14.07
N GLU A 497 -30.50 18.92 15.18
CA GLU A 497 -29.13 19.07 15.74
C GLU A 497 -28.05 18.62 14.77
N ILE A 498 -28.24 17.48 14.10
CA ILE A 498 -27.31 16.97 13.09
C ILE A 498 -27.21 17.97 11.93
N GLU A 499 -28.33 18.48 11.42
CA GLU A 499 -28.32 19.46 10.34
C GLU A 499 -27.58 20.74 10.74
N HIS A 500 -27.83 21.28 11.94
CA HIS A 500 -27.16 22.48 12.44
C HIS A 500 -25.68 22.25 12.58
N ALA A 501 -25.22 21.14 13.18
CA ALA A 501 -23.80 20.82 13.35
C ALA A 501 -23.09 20.72 11.99
N LEU A 502 -23.71 20.07 11.01
CA LEU A 502 -23.16 19.95 9.67
C LEU A 502 -23.09 21.30 8.94
N ARG A 503 -24.16 22.13 9.02
CA ARG A 503 -24.20 23.47 8.42
C ARG A 503 -23.16 24.41 9.05
N ASP A 504 -23.03 24.38 10.38
CA ASP A 504 -22.06 25.18 11.11
C ASP A 504 -20.63 24.81 10.75
N SER A 505 -20.35 23.52 10.60
CA SER A 505 -19.03 23.04 10.20
C SER A 505 -18.64 23.48 8.77
N LEU A 506 -19.62 23.52 7.86
CA LEU A 506 -19.41 24.00 6.49
C LEU A 506 -19.25 25.54 6.43
N ARG A 507 -19.82 26.28 7.37
CA ARG A 507 -19.71 27.73 7.45
C ARG A 507 -18.54 28.22 8.30
N GLY A 508 -17.92 27.35 9.07
CA GLY A 508 -16.84 27.69 10.01
C GLY A 508 -17.34 28.49 11.23
N VAL A 509 -18.55 28.23 11.68
CA VAL A 509 -19.15 28.89 12.83
C VAL A 509 -19.42 27.90 13.96
N GLY A 510 -19.81 28.40 15.13
CA GLY A 510 -20.08 27.57 16.29
C GLY A 510 -18.81 26.85 16.78
N ARG A 511 -18.91 25.55 17.06
CA ARG A 511 -17.75 24.72 17.46
C ARG A 511 -16.66 24.62 16.38
N ALA A 512 -17.05 24.78 15.11
CA ALA A 512 -16.11 24.63 14.00
C ALA A 512 -15.07 25.74 13.91
N SER A 513 -15.32 26.94 14.40
CA SER A 513 -14.41 28.11 14.37
C SER A 513 -13.67 28.36 13.04
N SER A 514 -13.77 27.45 12.07
CA SER A 514 -13.21 27.52 10.73
C SER A 514 -13.85 26.47 9.82
N ILE A 515 -13.93 26.78 8.51
CA ILE A 515 -14.51 25.90 7.49
C ILE A 515 -13.73 24.57 7.43
N VAL A 516 -14.47 23.45 7.43
CA VAL A 516 -13.91 22.10 7.24
C VAL A 516 -13.97 21.70 5.77
N ASP A 517 -13.01 20.89 5.34
CA ASP A 517 -12.93 20.36 3.97
C ASP A 517 -13.57 18.96 3.90
N VAL A 518 -13.41 18.18 4.97
CA VAL A 518 -13.96 16.83 5.10
C VAL A 518 -14.67 16.69 6.43
N ILE A 519 -15.87 16.13 6.43
CA ILE A 519 -16.63 15.81 7.63
C ILE A 519 -16.62 14.30 7.83
N VAL A 520 -16.25 13.85 9.03
CA VAL A 520 -16.33 12.46 9.46
C VAL A 520 -17.37 12.36 10.54
N THR A 521 -18.45 11.61 10.31
CA THR A 521 -19.45 11.33 11.34
C THR A 521 -19.35 9.89 11.81
N THR A 522 -19.74 9.61 13.05
CA THR A 522 -19.81 8.25 13.60
C THR A 522 -21.13 8.04 14.32
N GLY A 523 -21.82 6.93 14.02
CA GLY A 523 -23.21 6.68 14.41
C GLY A 523 -24.20 7.02 13.29
N GLY A 524 -25.50 6.79 13.50
CA GLY A 524 -26.60 7.19 12.60
C GLY A 524 -26.57 6.63 11.18
N VAL A 525 -25.87 5.52 10.90
CA VAL A 525 -25.70 4.97 9.54
C VAL A 525 -26.30 3.58 9.34
N SER A 526 -26.95 3.01 10.36
CA SER A 526 -27.62 1.72 10.28
C SER A 526 -29.03 1.88 9.63
N MET A 527 -29.91 0.95 9.86
CA MET A 527 -31.29 0.96 9.34
C MET A 527 -32.31 1.24 10.47
N GLY A 528 -31.87 1.88 11.54
CA GLY A 528 -32.73 2.26 12.66
C GLY A 528 -33.75 3.36 12.30
N GLU A 529 -34.81 3.45 13.07
CA GLU A 529 -35.84 4.49 12.90
C GLU A 529 -35.31 5.92 13.12
N LEU A 530 -34.18 6.03 13.87
CA LEU A 530 -33.50 7.27 14.22
C LEU A 530 -32.27 7.56 13.34
N ASP A 531 -32.04 6.80 12.29
CA ASP A 531 -30.93 7.06 11.37
C ASP A 531 -31.24 8.26 10.45
N LEU A 532 -31.17 9.45 10.99
CA LEU A 532 -31.52 10.70 10.31
C LEU A 532 -30.42 11.27 9.42
N LEU A 533 -29.19 10.75 9.51
CA LEU A 533 -28.01 11.33 8.85
C LEU A 533 -28.12 11.32 7.31
N LYS A 534 -28.51 10.18 6.72
CA LYS A 534 -28.64 10.06 5.25
C LYS A 534 -29.74 10.99 4.69
N PRO A 535 -30.95 11.01 5.25
CA PRO A 535 -31.98 11.99 4.85
C PRO A 535 -31.52 13.45 5.01
N THR A 536 -30.80 13.78 6.08
CA THR A 536 -30.23 15.11 6.28
C THR A 536 -29.27 15.51 5.21
N ILE A 537 -28.34 14.61 4.82
CA ILE A 537 -27.37 14.85 3.74
C ILE A 537 -28.10 15.13 2.42
N GLU A 538 -29.05 14.25 2.03
CA GLU A 538 -29.74 14.36 0.74
C GLU A 538 -30.74 15.53 0.69
N ARG A 539 -31.62 15.63 1.67
CA ARG A 539 -32.75 16.57 1.63
C ARG A 539 -32.42 17.94 2.17
N SER A 540 -31.75 18.02 3.33
CA SER A 540 -31.47 19.30 3.97
C SER A 540 -30.23 19.99 3.42
N LEU A 541 -29.17 19.23 3.06
CA LEU A 541 -27.90 19.78 2.59
C LEU A 541 -27.73 19.71 1.07
N GLY A 542 -28.66 19.05 0.35
CA GLY A 542 -28.58 18.87 -1.10
C GLY A 542 -27.39 18.03 -1.54
N GLY A 543 -26.89 17.16 -0.66
CA GLY A 543 -25.78 16.26 -0.92
C GLY A 543 -26.16 15.05 -1.75
N THR A 544 -25.16 14.37 -2.30
CA THR A 544 -25.32 13.14 -3.06
C THR A 544 -24.64 12.00 -2.31
N ILE A 545 -25.38 10.94 -2.00
CA ILE A 545 -24.82 9.70 -1.42
C ILE A 545 -24.37 8.80 -2.56
N HIS A 546 -23.06 8.54 -2.62
CA HIS A 546 -22.46 7.68 -3.64
C HIS A 546 -22.57 6.21 -3.27
N PHE A 547 -22.37 5.86 -1.99
CA PHE A 547 -22.65 4.52 -1.48
C PHE A 547 -23.02 4.56 0.02
N GLY A 548 -23.72 3.52 0.48
CA GLY A 548 -24.16 3.38 1.87
C GLY A 548 -23.88 2.01 2.47
N ARG A 549 -23.23 1.09 1.73
CA ARG A 549 -22.86 -0.26 2.23
C ARG A 549 -21.65 -0.81 1.49
N VAL A 550 -20.76 -1.46 2.26
CA VAL A 550 -19.55 -2.11 1.73
C VAL A 550 -19.44 -3.56 2.21
N SER A 551 -19.03 -4.47 1.33
CA SER A 551 -18.87 -5.90 1.62
C SER A 551 -17.56 -6.19 2.37
N MET A 552 -17.52 -5.76 3.63
CA MET A 552 -16.36 -5.88 4.50
C MET A 552 -16.76 -6.25 5.95
N LYS A 553 -15.77 -6.63 6.76
CA LYS A 553 -15.90 -6.90 8.19
C LYS A 553 -14.64 -6.40 8.93
N PRO A 554 -14.82 -5.52 9.96
CA PRO A 554 -16.00 -4.74 10.29
C PRO A 554 -16.22 -3.60 9.31
N GLY A 555 -17.32 -2.83 9.41
CA GLY A 555 -17.49 -1.60 8.62
C GLY A 555 -18.61 -1.61 7.56
N LYS A 556 -19.44 -2.67 7.51
CA LYS A 556 -20.50 -2.82 6.49
C LYS A 556 -21.35 -1.58 6.21
N PRO A 557 -21.88 -0.82 7.21
CA PRO A 557 -22.78 0.32 6.95
C PRO A 557 -22.05 1.65 6.71
N THR A 558 -20.84 1.63 6.17
CA THR A 558 -20.10 2.87 5.81
C THR A 558 -20.79 3.59 4.67
N THR A 559 -20.94 4.91 4.81
CA THR A 559 -21.55 5.79 3.81
C THR A 559 -20.54 6.85 3.37
N PHE A 560 -20.53 7.14 2.08
CA PHE A 560 -19.76 8.24 1.49
C PHE A 560 -20.68 9.13 0.66
N ALA A 561 -20.56 10.44 0.85
CA ALA A 561 -21.37 11.44 0.19
C ALA A 561 -20.56 12.70 -0.11
N THR A 562 -21.06 13.50 -1.05
CA THR A 562 -20.57 14.85 -1.34
C THR A 562 -21.67 15.88 -1.09
N ILE A 563 -21.27 17.07 -0.60
CA ILE A 563 -22.17 18.22 -0.43
C ILE A 563 -21.69 19.36 -1.32
N PRO A 564 -22.55 19.94 -2.19
CA PRO A 564 -22.20 21.10 -2.97
C PRO A 564 -21.98 22.31 -2.05
N PHE A 565 -20.82 22.95 -2.17
CA PHE A 565 -20.44 24.10 -1.36
C PHE A 565 -20.12 25.29 -2.24
N LYS A 566 -20.66 26.48 -1.90
CA LYS A 566 -20.25 27.76 -2.48
C LYS A 566 -19.48 28.54 -1.42
N GLU A 567 -18.24 28.82 -1.68
CA GLU A 567 -17.46 29.70 -0.84
C GLU A 567 -18.05 31.12 -0.92
N ALA A 568 -18.24 31.79 0.21
CA ALA A 568 -18.70 33.18 0.22
C ALA A 568 -17.62 34.03 -0.45
N ALA A 569 -17.96 34.80 -1.45
CA ALA A 569 -17.05 35.66 -2.17
C ALA A 569 -16.40 36.68 -1.21
N THR A 570 -15.15 36.42 -0.83
CA THR A 570 -14.28 37.44 -0.23
C THR A 570 -13.59 38.16 -1.39
N SER A 571 -14.04 39.39 -1.66
CA SER A 571 -13.58 40.35 -2.69
C SER A 571 -13.83 39.97 -4.16
N ALA A 572 -14.71 40.74 -4.77
CA ALA A 572 -15.06 40.71 -6.17
C ALA A 572 -13.86 41.01 -7.06
N THR A 573 -13.40 40.02 -7.81
CA THR A 573 -12.92 40.22 -9.17
C THR A 573 -14.01 39.66 -10.10
N GLU A 574 -14.75 40.56 -10.72
CA GLU A 574 -15.81 40.22 -11.66
C GLU A 574 -15.22 39.42 -12.82
N GLY A 575 -15.77 38.21 -13.07
CA GLY A 575 -15.57 37.53 -14.35
C GLY A 575 -15.17 36.05 -14.31
N THR A 576 -14.82 35.46 -13.17
CA THR A 576 -14.51 34.01 -13.12
C THR A 576 -15.72 33.25 -12.58
N GLN A 577 -16.25 32.29 -13.36
CA GLN A 577 -17.25 31.33 -12.86
C GLN A 577 -16.63 30.61 -11.67
N GLN A 578 -17.15 30.90 -10.46
CA GLN A 578 -16.79 30.17 -9.25
C GLN A 578 -17.17 28.71 -9.43
N GLU A 579 -16.19 27.84 -9.59
CA GLU A 579 -16.39 26.40 -9.57
C GLU A 579 -17.00 26.01 -8.23
N ARG A 580 -18.11 25.25 -8.29
CA ARG A 580 -18.75 24.68 -7.12
C ARG A 580 -17.81 23.65 -6.53
N GLN A 581 -17.12 23.97 -5.44
CA GLN A 581 -16.35 23.00 -4.69
C GLN A 581 -17.32 22.05 -3.98
N SER A 582 -17.00 20.77 -3.96
CA SER A 582 -17.72 19.76 -3.18
C SER A 582 -16.97 19.49 -1.87
N LYS A 583 -17.71 19.44 -0.75
CA LYS A 583 -17.17 18.97 0.53
C LYS A 583 -17.51 17.51 0.72
N LEU A 584 -16.60 16.74 1.33
CA LEU A 584 -16.76 15.32 1.52
C LEU A 584 -17.38 14.99 2.88
N ILE A 585 -18.27 14.01 2.91
CA ILE A 585 -18.79 13.41 4.14
C ILE A 585 -18.55 11.91 4.14
N PHE A 586 -17.88 11.45 5.18
CA PHE A 586 -17.74 10.03 5.51
C PHE A 586 -18.54 9.73 6.76
N SER A 587 -19.59 8.93 6.63
CA SER A 587 -20.38 8.52 7.77
C SER A 587 -20.02 7.09 8.16
N LEU A 588 -19.32 6.98 9.27
CA LEU A 588 -18.72 5.74 9.77
C LEU A 588 -19.67 5.04 10.75
N PRO A 589 -19.56 3.71 10.91
CA PRO A 589 -20.38 2.98 11.85
C PRO A 589 -20.16 3.41 13.31
N GLY A 590 -21.20 3.32 14.16
CA GLY A 590 -21.11 3.61 15.59
C GLY A 590 -20.28 2.63 16.41
N ASN A 591 -20.07 1.39 15.93
CA ASN A 591 -19.17 0.43 16.61
C ASN A 591 -17.71 0.85 16.53
N PRO A 592 -16.96 0.97 17.65
CA PRO A 592 -15.62 1.56 17.69
C PRO A 592 -14.60 0.92 16.74
N ALA A 593 -14.52 -0.41 16.70
CA ALA A 593 -13.62 -1.09 15.80
C ALA A 593 -13.98 -0.89 14.32
N SER A 594 -15.28 -0.73 14.02
CA SER A 594 -15.72 -0.41 12.65
C SER A 594 -15.33 1.02 12.26
N ALA A 595 -15.55 1.99 13.15
CA ALA A 595 -15.23 3.39 12.89
C ALA A 595 -13.74 3.59 12.56
N LEU A 596 -12.85 3.06 13.38
CA LEU A 596 -11.40 3.17 13.15
C LEU A 596 -10.91 2.39 11.91
N VAL A 597 -11.41 1.18 11.67
CA VAL A 597 -11.05 0.42 10.47
C VAL A 597 -11.49 1.17 9.21
N THR A 598 -12.71 1.71 9.17
CA THR A 598 -13.21 2.43 7.99
C THR A 598 -12.59 3.82 7.83
N LEU A 599 -12.18 4.50 8.91
CA LEU A 599 -11.35 5.70 8.84
C LEU A 599 -10.04 5.42 8.08
N ASN A 600 -9.33 4.37 8.48
CA ASN A 600 -8.06 3.98 7.85
C ASN A 600 -8.21 3.56 6.39
N LEU A 601 -9.32 2.88 6.04
CA LEU A 601 -9.51 2.32 4.70
C LEU A 601 -10.08 3.31 3.70
N PHE A 602 -10.94 4.23 4.12
CA PHE A 602 -11.68 5.10 3.21
C PHE A 602 -11.35 6.58 3.37
N VAL A 603 -11.22 7.06 4.62
CA VAL A 603 -10.96 8.48 4.85
C VAL A 603 -9.51 8.82 4.55
N LEU A 604 -8.56 8.04 5.06
CA LEU A 604 -7.13 8.30 4.85
C LEU A 604 -6.72 8.39 3.37
N PRO A 605 -7.10 7.48 2.47
CA PRO A 605 -6.78 7.61 1.05
C PRO A 605 -7.33 8.89 0.41
N SER A 606 -8.54 9.31 0.79
CA SER A 606 -9.14 10.56 0.32
C SER A 606 -8.38 11.79 0.84
N LEU A 607 -7.95 11.79 2.11
CA LEU A 607 -7.11 12.86 2.67
C LEU A 607 -5.74 12.93 1.99
N HIS A 608 -5.16 11.79 1.63
CA HIS A 608 -3.93 11.72 0.84
C HIS A 608 -4.11 12.35 -0.55
N ASN A 609 -5.22 12.05 -1.24
CA ASN A 609 -5.54 12.68 -2.52
C ASN A 609 -5.68 14.21 -2.39
N LEU A 610 -6.48 14.68 -1.43
CA LEU A 610 -6.64 16.12 -1.16
C LEU A 610 -5.34 16.82 -0.77
N SER A 611 -4.36 16.09 -0.27
CA SER A 611 -3.03 16.60 0.09
C SER A 611 -2.01 16.51 -1.07
N GLY A 612 -2.43 16.09 -2.26
CA GLY A 612 -1.58 15.99 -3.45
C GLY A 612 -0.72 14.72 -3.52
N LEU A 613 -0.83 13.76 -2.57
CA LEU A 613 -0.07 12.51 -2.64
C LEU A 613 -0.44 11.64 -3.85
N GLY A 614 -1.68 11.76 -4.36
CA GLY A 614 -2.12 11.09 -5.58
C GLY A 614 -1.35 11.54 -6.82
N GLU A 615 -0.97 12.81 -6.90
CA GLU A 615 -0.17 13.37 -8.00
C GLU A 615 1.27 12.89 -7.98
N SER A 616 1.84 12.71 -6.78
CA SER A 616 3.17 12.11 -6.62
C SER A 616 3.27 10.74 -7.29
N SER A 617 2.21 9.94 -7.20
CA SER A 617 2.16 8.62 -7.84
C SER A 617 2.20 8.71 -9.37
N GLN A 618 1.64 9.76 -9.98
CA GLN A 618 1.68 9.99 -11.43
C GLN A 618 3.04 10.52 -11.87
N ALA A 619 3.61 11.49 -11.14
CA ALA A 619 4.93 12.05 -11.43
C ALA A 619 6.05 11.01 -11.30
N LEU A 620 5.91 10.03 -10.40
CA LEU A 620 6.85 8.95 -10.15
C LEU A 620 6.51 7.65 -10.90
N ALA A 621 5.64 7.69 -11.92
CA ALA A 621 5.29 6.51 -12.73
C ALA A 621 6.51 5.84 -13.36
N SER A 622 7.59 6.59 -13.61
CA SER A 622 8.90 6.06 -14.07
C SER A 622 9.71 5.38 -12.96
N LYS A 623 9.33 5.58 -11.68
CA LYS A 623 9.99 5.01 -10.50
C LYS A 623 8.91 4.47 -9.54
N PRO A 624 8.19 3.40 -9.91
CA PRO A 624 7.02 2.92 -9.16
C PRO A 624 7.31 2.52 -7.70
N TRP A 625 8.57 2.21 -7.37
CA TRP A 625 9.03 1.95 -6.00
C TRP A 625 9.13 3.20 -5.11
N MET A 626 9.13 4.39 -5.69
CA MET A 626 9.12 5.67 -4.97
C MET A 626 7.72 6.30 -4.92
N ALA A 627 6.75 5.77 -5.66
CA ALA A 627 5.40 6.31 -5.67
C ALA A 627 4.75 6.10 -4.29
N PRO A 628 4.31 7.17 -3.60
CA PRO A 628 3.63 7.03 -2.32
C PRO A 628 2.31 6.28 -2.52
N GLN A 629 2.10 5.26 -1.71
CA GLN A 629 0.85 4.51 -1.71
C GLN A 629 -0.21 5.31 -0.97
N LEU A 630 -1.38 5.51 -1.61
CA LEU A 630 -2.53 6.11 -0.94
C LEU A 630 -3.05 5.17 0.15
N GLY A 631 -3.33 5.72 1.33
CA GLY A 631 -3.77 4.94 2.48
C GLY A 631 -2.61 4.36 3.30
N LEU A 632 -2.88 3.25 3.97
CA LEU A 632 -1.90 2.58 4.82
C LEU A 632 -0.89 1.76 4.01
N PRO A 633 0.39 1.71 4.44
CA PRO A 633 1.39 0.84 3.82
C PRO A 633 0.95 -0.64 3.86
N ARG A 634 1.19 -1.35 2.75
CA ARG A 634 0.88 -2.77 2.59
C ARG A 634 2.14 -3.60 2.73
N VAL A 635 2.09 -4.63 3.57
CA VAL A 635 3.21 -5.53 3.82
C VAL A 635 2.73 -6.99 3.83
N ALA A 636 3.64 -7.90 3.50
CA ALA A 636 3.42 -9.33 3.67
C ALA A 636 3.75 -9.74 5.11
N VAL A 637 2.86 -10.48 5.76
CA VAL A 637 3.03 -10.96 7.14
C VAL A 637 2.75 -12.45 7.26
N VAL A 638 3.42 -13.13 8.16
CA VAL A 638 3.22 -14.55 8.47
C VAL A 638 2.23 -14.65 9.63
N LEU A 639 1.18 -15.47 9.50
CA LEU A 639 0.21 -15.70 10.57
C LEU A 639 0.83 -16.57 11.69
N THR A 640 0.77 -16.10 12.94
CA THR A 640 1.34 -16.83 14.11
C THR A 640 0.44 -17.98 14.58
N HIS A 641 -0.84 -17.98 14.25
CA HIS A 641 -1.85 -18.97 14.62
C HIS A 641 -2.96 -19.01 13.57
N HIS A 642 -3.97 -19.86 13.79
CA HIS A 642 -5.12 -19.95 12.90
C HIS A 642 -6.07 -18.78 13.08
N PHE A 643 -6.48 -18.15 11.97
CA PHE A 643 -7.42 -17.03 11.94
C PHE A 643 -8.76 -17.49 11.36
N PRO A 644 -9.90 -17.28 12.04
CA PRO A 644 -11.21 -17.65 11.49
C PRO A 644 -11.54 -16.75 10.28
N LEU A 645 -12.00 -17.35 9.18
CA LEU A 645 -12.37 -16.62 7.97
C LEU A 645 -13.87 -16.32 7.94
N ASP A 646 -14.25 -15.11 7.47
CA ASP A 646 -15.66 -14.83 7.14
C ASP A 646 -16.00 -15.49 5.79
N PRO A 647 -17.13 -16.24 5.69
CA PRO A 647 -17.43 -16.98 4.47
C PRO A 647 -17.83 -16.11 3.26
N LYS A 648 -18.13 -14.84 3.47
CA LYS A 648 -18.71 -13.96 2.43
C LYS A 648 -18.01 -12.62 2.25
N ARG A 649 -17.26 -12.15 3.26
CA ARG A 649 -16.72 -10.79 3.27
C ARG A 649 -15.23 -10.79 3.57
N THR A 650 -14.48 -9.88 2.94
CA THR A 650 -13.12 -9.59 3.36
C THR A 650 -13.12 -9.05 4.80
N GLU A 651 -12.33 -9.66 5.68
CA GLU A 651 -12.15 -9.20 7.06
C GLU A 651 -10.84 -8.44 7.18
N TYR A 652 -10.92 -7.23 7.75
CA TYR A 652 -9.78 -6.43 8.19
C TYR A 652 -9.55 -6.71 9.68
N HIS A 653 -8.73 -7.70 9.92
CA HIS A 653 -8.52 -8.29 11.23
C HIS A 653 -7.47 -7.50 12.01
N ARG A 654 -7.80 -7.01 13.23
CA ARG A 654 -6.87 -6.24 14.06
C ARG A 654 -5.78 -7.16 14.61
N ALA A 655 -4.53 -6.79 14.36
CA ALA A 655 -3.38 -7.59 14.71
C ALA A 655 -2.22 -6.74 15.24
N ILE A 656 -1.33 -7.39 15.97
CA ILE A 656 -0.02 -6.88 16.31
C ILE A 656 0.97 -7.51 15.34
N VAL A 657 1.64 -6.68 14.55
CA VAL A 657 2.72 -7.10 13.65
C VAL A 657 4.06 -6.79 14.32
N THR A 658 4.90 -7.81 14.39
CA THR A 658 6.26 -7.73 14.95
C THR A 658 7.28 -8.23 13.94
N ALA A 659 8.48 -7.64 13.95
CA ALA A 659 9.61 -8.12 13.15
C ALA A 659 10.41 -9.14 13.96
N SER A 660 10.65 -10.31 13.39
CA SER A 660 11.48 -11.33 14.00
C SER A 660 12.97 -10.99 13.84
N ARG A 661 13.72 -11.03 14.93
CA ARG A 661 15.17 -10.81 14.92
C ARG A 661 15.94 -11.98 14.28
N SER A 662 15.36 -13.17 14.24
CA SER A 662 16.05 -14.37 13.77
C SER A 662 16.03 -14.52 12.24
N ASP A 663 14.94 -14.11 11.57
CA ASP A 663 14.73 -14.29 10.12
C ASP A 663 14.33 -13.02 9.38
N GLY A 664 14.15 -11.90 10.10
CA GLY A 664 13.76 -10.60 9.52
C GLY A 664 12.32 -10.52 9.02
N ARG A 665 11.52 -11.58 9.16
CA ARG A 665 10.14 -11.62 8.69
C ARG A 665 9.19 -10.89 9.63
N LEU A 666 8.07 -10.43 9.07
CA LEU A 666 6.96 -9.84 9.82
C LEU A 666 5.95 -10.91 10.21
N TYR A 667 5.58 -10.94 11.49
CA TYR A 667 4.64 -11.91 12.05
C TYR A 667 3.41 -11.20 12.62
N ALA A 668 2.23 -11.69 12.26
CA ALA A 668 0.95 -11.12 12.70
C ALA A 668 0.29 -11.99 13.77
N THR A 669 0.01 -11.39 14.92
CA THR A 669 -0.72 -12.00 16.03
C THR A 669 -2.05 -11.28 16.24
N SER A 670 -3.16 -12.01 16.32
CA SER A 670 -4.49 -11.43 16.55
C SER A 670 -4.59 -10.77 17.92
N THR A 671 -5.19 -9.58 17.99
CA THR A 671 -5.58 -8.96 19.27
C THR A 671 -6.80 -9.62 19.92
N GLY A 672 -7.42 -10.59 19.24
CA GLY A 672 -8.57 -11.38 19.73
C GLY A 672 -8.21 -12.74 20.36
N LEU A 673 -6.94 -12.98 20.74
CA LEU A 673 -6.53 -14.21 21.45
C LEU A 673 -7.24 -14.35 22.80
N GLY A 674 -7.47 -15.59 23.22
CA GLY A 674 -8.16 -15.91 24.48
C GLY A 674 -9.68 -16.10 24.37
N GLY A 675 -10.21 -16.46 23.17
CA GLY A 675 -11.62 -16.84 22.98
C GLY A 675 -12.62 -15.67 22.88
N THR A 676 -12.14 -14.43 22.94
CA THR A 676 -13.00 -13.22 22.99
C THR A 676 -13.36 -12.66 21.61
N GLY A 677 -12.76 -13.16 20.53
CA GLY A 677 -13.05 -12.83 19.14
C GLY A 677 -12.86 -11.38 18.75
N GLN A 678 -12.98 -11.11 17.45
CA GLN A 678 -12.85 -9.80 16.81
C GLN A 678 -14.22 -9.10 16.66
N ARG A 679 -14.94 -8.84 17.75
CA ARG A 679 -16.23 -8.14 17.69
C ARG A 679 -16.04 -6.67 17.32
N SER A 680 -16.95 -6.11 16.51
CA SER A 680 -16.90 -4.69 16.07
C SER A 680 -17.13 -3.69 17.20
N SER A 681 -17.87 -4.09 18.25
CA SER A 681 -18.11 -3.30 19.46
C SER A 681 -16.94 -3.30 20.45
N ARG A 682 -15.93 -4.17 20.25
CA ARG A 682 -14.81 -4.33 21.20
C ARG A 682 -13.72 -3.34 20.93
N VAL A 683 -13.77 -2.18 21.57
CA VAL A 683 -12.74 -1.13 21.46
C VAL A 683 -11.35 -1.65 21.88
N GLY A 684 -11.27 -2.47 22.93
CA GLY A 684 -9.99 -3.06 23.39
C GLY A 684 -9.28 -3.94 22.36
N SER A 685 -9.95 -4.36 21.27
CA SER A 685 -9.25 -5.08 20.18
C SER A 685 -8.39 -4.19 19.30
N LEU A 686 -8.51 -2.85 19.44
CA LEU A 686 -7.70 -1.86 18.77
C LEU A 686 -6.51 -1.41 19.62
N ALA A 687 -6.62 -1.54 20.95
CA ALA A 687 -5.51 -1.28 21.84
C ALA A 687 -4.33 -2.21 21.48
N SER A 688 -3.15 -1.66 21.30
CA SER A 688 -1.93 -2.35 20.85
C SER A 688 -1.95 -2.87 19.41
N ALA A 689 -3.06 -2.83 18.67
CA ALA A 689 -3.06 -3.17 17.25
C ALA A 689 -2.27 -2.14 16.45
N ASN A 690 -1.31 -2.59 15.66
CA ASN A 690 -0.56 -1.76 14.73
C ASN A 690 -0.78 -2.14 13.26
N ALA A 691 -1.66 -3.12 13.00
CA ALA A 691 -1.97 -3.55 11.65
C ALA A 691 -3.39 -4.11 11.50
N LEU A 692 -3.89 -4.08 10.27
CA LEU A 692 -5.09 -4.76 9.81
C LEU A 692 -4.67 -5.88 8.84
N VAL A 693 -4.78 -7.13 9.27
CA VAL A 693 -4.54 -8.29 8.40
C VAL A 693 -5.73 -8.46 7.47
N VAL A 694 -5.47 -8.55 6.17
CA VAL A 694 -6.50 -8.70 5.13
C VAL A 694 -6.81 -10.18 4.92
N LEU A 695 -7.91 -10.63 5.48
CA LEU A 695 -8.39 -12.01 5.35
C LEU A 695 -9.48 -12.07 4.28
N ARG A 696 -9.19 -12.73 3.16
CA ARG A 696 -10.15 -12.89 2.07
C ARG A 696 -11.30 -13.83 2.47
N PRO A 697 -12.50 -13.71 1.85
CA PRO A 697 -13.61 -14.61 2.14
C PRO A 697 -13.22 -16.08 1.92
N GLY A 698 -13.60 -16.94 2.86
CA GLY A 698 -13.30 -18.37 2.78
C GLY A 698 -14.06 -19.19 3.81
N ARG A 699 -14.11 -20.51 3.60
CA ARG A 699 -14.64 -21.46 4.59
C ARG A 699 -13.47 -22.05 5.37
N GLY A 700 -13.52 -21.98 6.70
CA GLY A 700 -12.50 -22.52 7.58
C GLY A 700 -11.64 -21.45 8.26
N VAL A 701 -10.34 -21.66 8.27
CA VAL A 701 -9.37 -20.80 8.96
C VAL A 701 -8.17 -20.52 8.07
N GLY A 702 -7.62 -19.32 8.14
CA GLY A 702 -6.27 -19.00 7.66
C GLY A 702 -5.27 -19.80 8.49
N ILE A 703 -4.32 -20.43 7.82
CA ILE A 703 -3.44 -21.44 8.44
C ILE A 703 -2.24 -20.75 9.11
N LYS A 704 -1.85 -21.19 10.32
CA LYS A 704 -0.58 -20.79 10.94
C LYS A 704 0.58 -20.97 9.94
N GLY A 705 1.42 -19.95 9.77
CA GLY A 705 2.53 -19.95 8.81
C GLY A 705 2.17 -19.44 7.41
N GLU A 706 0.88 -19.23 7.12
CA GLU A 706 0.44 -18.64 5.85
C GLU A 706 0.90 -17.18 5.75
N ILE A 707 1.31 -16.78 4.54
CA ILE A 707 1.68 -15.39 4.24
C ILE A 707 0.44 -14.69 3.69
N VAL A 708 0.06 -13.60 4.35
CA VAL A 708 -1.08 -12.77 3.96
C VAL A 708 -0.70 -11.29 3.93
N GLU A 709 -1.55 -10.47 3.32
CA GLU A 709 -1.37 -9.02 3.31
C GLU A 709 -1.82 -8.40 4.63
N ALA A 710 -1.08 -7.39 5.09
CA ALA A 710 -1.48 -6.53 6.20
C ALA A 710 -1.29 -5.05 5.86
N LEU A 711 -2.18 -4.22 6.36
CA LEU A 711 -2.14 -2.76 6.28
C LEU A 711 -1.58 -2.22 7.60
N MET A 712 -0.46 -1.49 7.55
CA MET A 712 0.21 -1.00 8.75
C MET A 712 -0.40 0.29 9.25
N MET A 713 -0.93 0.29 10.48
CA MET A 713 -1.50 1.46 11.16
C MET A 713 -0.47 2.17 12.08
N GLY A 714 0.58 1.48 12.45
CA GLY A 714 1.59 2.00 13.40
C GLY A 714 2.95 1.34 13.21
N PRO A 715 3.93 1.71 14.04
CA PRO A 715 5.30 1.20 13.94
C PRO A 715 5.39 -0.30 14.21
N VAL A 716 6.40 -0.93 13.63
CA VAL A 716 6.76 -2.32 13.87
C VAL A 716 7.85 -2.39 14.94
N HIS A 717 7.63 -3.24 15.94
CA HIS A 717 8.63 -3.51 16.97
C HIS A 717 9.34 -4.83 16.71
N ALA A 718 10.65 -4.88 16.96
CA ALA A 718 11.40 -6.12 16.88
C ALA A 718 11.13 -7.00 18.11
N CYS A 719 10.94 -8.30 17.90
CA CYS A 719 10.70 -9.29 18.94
C CYS A 719 11.56 -10.53 18.72
N ASP A 720 11.94 -11.22 19.79
CA ASP A 720 12.56 -12.54 19.67
C ASP A 720 11.49 -13.58 19.30
N THR A 721 11.77 -14.40 18.32
CA THR A 721 10.85 -15.45 17.82
C THR A 721 10.38 -16.42 18.88
N ARG A 722 11.10 -16.60 19.97
CA ARG A 722 10.73 -17.46 21.11
C ARG A 722 9.48 -16.99 21.87
N LEU A 723 9.06 -15.72 21.67
CA LEU A 723 7.86 -15.14 22.28
C LEU A 723 6.64 -15.13 21.35
N ILE A 724 6.80 -15.58 20.11
CA ILE A 724 5.75 -15.54 19.06
C ILE A 724 5.09 -16.92 18.86
N CYS A 725 5.62 -17.98 19.49
CA CYS A 725 5.11 -19.36 19.40
C CYS A 725 4.07 -19.69 20.46
#